data_27ba9be95071ed288582cc55e83fcf32
#
_entry.id   27ba9be95071ed288582cc55e83fcf32
#
_cell.length_a   1.000
_cell.length_b   1.000
_cell.length_c   1.000
_cell.angle_alpha   90.00
_cell.angle_beta   90.00
_cell.angle_gamma   90.00
#
_symmetry.space_group_name_H-M   'P 1'
#
loop_
_entity.id
_entity.type
_entity.pdbx_description
1 polymer ?
#
loop_
_entity_poly.entity_id
_entity_poly.type
_entity_poly.pdbx_seq_one_letter_code
_entity_poly.pdbx_strand_id
1 'polypeptide(L)'
;MNAIKKTVLVGLLIVAVRAEWCIAESTDEQTWPHPVPCRIGDGPNPDLFVMTLGRIDTSIADGTFDPAKDEVVLKDGSIKTNYYRDTLGVKFYQPLDKSRFALPPSGWCTWYYYYNRINEDEVRRNAEWIAANLKDYGAQYVQIDDGWQGSGEKGSARNWDAINTNRFPNGMAAVAKHIKSLGLTPGLWIAPHGQNNDDVVEKNPGVFLLKPDGTTASDTWEGRFLLDPTAPGSDAYLRQLFKRLSGWGYDYFKIDGQPIVVDEYGTKTNFMKSPKSDAAGLYRQTLNSIRGAIGPDRYLLGCWGIPLEGAGIMNGSRTGGDIVLGWGGFQVALRPTLEFFYLHNIVWYSDPDVVLVRSPLTLDQARVWATLQGLTGQAVMSSDRLMDLGEERVELLRRIYPATDIRPLDLFPTERYKRIWDLKVNHLDRRYDVVGVFNFDSDKADQVYLNWKELGLPVEKPVHVFDFWNTEYLGAWAEGMAVPTAPTSCRVLTLVPDNGRIQLVSTSRHITQGPVELMKLSQSGDAFKGTSHVIRDDPYRLSFAFPRGTNYVITGAVAQAGRGKLPVKIANHQGWAVLEIASPKTQDVDWEVEFAPADSYHFPPTAPEHLFVRRIGLDGVSLNWREQYYLNGGYQVYIDGQLLGQTPEARFPVRSLDPSITHTARVTTVSDSAVESPRSAETTFDLATLAPRQLLLTQLQPEQSTGRWEGYEIEELLADAPLSVVGQRYEHGLKSFAGSETEFNLHGLYDTFTAQVGIDDGSRADADGVFVVVADGKEVWRSERLKKGDKPVAVNVAINRVQRLTLKTLHPGEGERRGQTDWIRPEISRARD
;
A
#
# COMPACT_ATOMS: atom_id res chain seq x y z
N MET A 1 16.37 27.90 7.84
CA MET A 1 15.26 28.37 6.99
C MET A 1 15.66 28.69 5.55
N ASN A 2 16.89 29.04 5.25
CA ASN A 2 17.32 29.33 3.87
C ASN A 2 17.85 28.11 3.08
N ALA A 3 18.23 27.03 3.73
CA ALA A 3 18.73 25.82 3.06
C ALA A 3 17.58 24.97 2.49
N ILE A 4 16.49 24.83 3.21
CA ILE A 4 15.31 24.06 2.79
C ILE A 4 14.66 24.65 1.53
N LYS A 5 14.69 25.99 1.37
CA LYS A 5 14.18 26.63 0.14
C LYS A 5 15.05 26.41 -1.09
N LYS A 6 16.37 26.15 -0.91
CA LYS A 6 17.27 25.89 -2.07
C LYS A 6 17.15 24.44 -2.57
N THR A 7 16.98 23.48 -1.71
CA THR A 7 16.88 22.06 -2.10
C THR A 7 15.56 21.78 -2.85
N VAL A 8 14.46 22.41 -2.43
CA VAL A 8 13.19 22.34 -3.17
C VAL A 8 13.29 23.05 -4.53
N LEU A 9 14.13 24.09 -4.64
CA LEU A 9 14.30 24.81 -5.90
C LEU A 9 15.19 24.04 -6.90
N VAL A 10 16.18 23.27 -6.44
CA VAL A 10 17.04 22.46 -7.32
C VAL A 10 16.28 21.22 -7.82
N GLY A 11 15.48 20.59 -6.98
CA GLY A 11 14.57 19.52 -7.43
C GLY A 11 13.51 20.02 -8.42
N LEU A 12 12.97 21.22 -8.19
CA LEU A 12 12.06 21.89 -9.11
C LEU A 12 12.74 22.41 -10.39
N LEU A 13 14.03 22.78 -10.33
CA LEU A 13 14.76 23.22 -11.53
C LEU A 13 15.11 22.06 -12.46
N ILE A 14 15.43 20.89 -11.95
CA ILE A 14 15.66 19.69 -12.78
C ILE A 14 14.36 19.23 -13.44
N VAL A 15 13.23 19.31 -12.72
CA VAL A 15 11.91 19.05 -13.28
C VAL A 15 11.47 20.15 -14.26
N ALA A 16 11.76 21.43 -13.97
CA ALA A 16 11.39 22.55 -14.85
C ALA A 16 12.18 22.56 -16.18
N VAL A 17 13.47 22.21 -16.17
CA VAL A 17 14.26 22.14 -17.41
C VAL A 17 13.84 20.96 -18.28
N ARG A 18 13.26 19.89 -17.70
CA ARG A 18 12.67 18.79 -18.47
C ARG A 18 11.22 19.05 -18.90
N ALA A 19 10.48 19.86 -18.15
CA ALA A 19 9.11 20.24 -18.51
C ALA A 19 9.03 21.14 -19.74
N GLU A 20 10.03 21.97 -20.02
CA GLU A 20 10.03 22.81 -21.20
C GLU A 20 10.18 22.04 -22.52
N TRP A 21 10.67 20.81 -22.50
CA TRP A 21 10.71 19.92 -23.67
C TRP A 21 9.41 19.12 -23.90
N CYS A 22 8.51 19.17 -22.95
CA CYS A 22 7.24 18.41 -22.99
C CYS A 22 6.01 19.26 -23.35
N ILE A 23 6.15 20.54 -23.61
CA ILE A 23 5.03 21.42 -23.96
C ILE A 23 5.04 21.73 -25.44
N ALA A 24 4.63 20.76 -26.25
CA ALA A 24 3.94 21.05 -27.47
C ALA A 24 2.43 20.88 -27.18
N GLU A 25 1.73 21.96 -26.95
CA GLU A 25 0.27 21.95 -26.97
C GLU A 25 -0.17 21.57 -28.38
N SER A 26 -0.56 20.36 -28.62
CA SER A 26 -1.43 20.04 -29.72
C SER A 26 -2.86 20.08 -29.17
N THR A 27 -3.60 21.07 -29.62
CA THR A 27 -5.03 21.29 -29.41
C THR A 27 -5.91 20.37 -30.27
N ASP A 28 -5.38 19.25 -30.74
CA ASP A 28 -6.19 18.25 -31.41
C ASP A 28 -6.63 17.23 -30.38
N GLU A 29 -7.94 17.05 -30.24
CA GLU A 29 -8.58 15.85 -29.73
C GLU A 29 -8.20 14.66 -30.61
N GLN A 30 -6.91 14.32 -30.68
CA GLN A 30 -6.48 13.13 -31.35
C GLN A 30 -6.94 11.94 -30.50
N THR A 31 -7.92 11.26 -31.05
CA THR A 31 -8.21 9.87 -30.77
C THR A 31 -6.91 9.13 -30.60
N TRP A 32 -6.65 8.63 -29.41
CA TRP A 32 -5.49 7.82 -29.10
C TRP A 32 -5.35 6.72 -30.15
N PRO A 33 -4.26 6.69 -30.92
CA PRO A 33 -4.01 5.50 -31.69
C PRO A 33 -3.82 4.40 -30.67
N HIS A 34 -4.64 3.36 -30.85
CA HIS A 34 -4.60 2.14 -30.27
C HIS A 34 -3.33 1.77 -29.65
N PRO A 35 -3.40 1.17 -28.49
CA PRO A 35 -2.35 1.08 -27.57
C PRO A 35 -1.32 0.08 -28.04
N VAL A 36 -0.32 0.51 -28.69
CA VAL A 36 0.96 -0.08 -28.46
C VAL A 36 1.94 1.07 -28.44
N PRO A 37 2.10 1.72 -27.34
CA PRO A 37 3.29 2.45 -27.21
C PRO A 37 4.44 1.46 -27.42
N CYS A 38 5.42 1.34 -26.87
CA CYS A 38 6.54 0.51 -27.16
C CYS A 38 6.40 -0.86 -26.47
N ARG A 39 6.30 -1.91 -27.20
CA ARG A 39 6.46 -3.25 -26.64
C ARG A 39 7.87 -3.36 -26.07
N ILE A 40 7.97 -3.77 -24.84
CA ILE A 40 9.25 -4.09 -24.21
C ILE A 40 9.48 -5.57 -24.44
N GLY A 41 10.59 -5.89 -25.09
CA GLY A 41 10.94 -7.20 -25.59
C GLY A 41 10.74 -8.37 -24.63
N ASP A 42 10.74 -9.55 -25.17
CA ASP A 42 10.32 -10.82 -24.57
C ASP A 42 10.86 -11.02 -23.15
N GLY A 43 9.96 -10.93 -22.20
CA GLY A 43 10.24 -11.28 -20.82
C GLY A 43 9.75 -12.69 -20.51
N PRO A 44 10.18 -13.28 -19.43
CA PRO A 44 9.60 -14.51 -18.94
C PRO A 44 8.12 -14.29 -18.60
N ASN A 45 7.29 -15.20 -19.03
CA ASN A 45 5.85 -15.31 -18.82
C ASN A 45 5.31 -14.79 -17.49
N PRO A 46 4.11 -14.24 -17.46
CA PRO A 46 3.24 -13.82 -18.54
C PRO A 46 3.53 -12.38 -18.97
N ASP A 47 3.17 -12.05 -20.21
CA ASP A 47 3.29 -10.66 -20.67
C ASP A 47 2.24 -9.81 -19.97
N LEU A 48 2.68 -9.04 -18.99
CA LEU A 48 1.88 -8.12 -18.22
C LEU A 48 2.40 -6.71 -18.45
N PHE A 49 1.53 -5.84 -18.97
CA PHE A 49 1.86 -4.44 -19.24
C PHE A 49 0.76 -3.56 -18.67
N VAL A 50 1.15 -2.50 -17.99
CA VAL A 50 0.20 -1.51 -17.52
C VAL A 50 0.35 -0.20 -18.28
N MET A 51 -0.78 0.36 -18.68
CA MET A 51 -0.93 1.63 -19.36
C MET A 51 -1.72 2.59 -18.47
N THR A 52 -1.25 3.83 -18.37
CA THR A 52 -1.87 4.83 -17.51
C THR A 52 -2.87 5.74 -18.24
N LEU A 53 -3.10 5.52 -19.53
CA LEU A 53 -3.79 6.43 -20.43
C LEU A 53 -3.21 7.85 -20.37
N GLY A 54 -1.92 7.94 -20.11
CA GLY A 54 -1.18 9.18 -20.10
C GLY A 54 -0.74 9.66 -21.48
N ARG A 55 0.10 10.68 -21.52
CA ARG A 55 0.82 11.03 -22.73
C ARG A 55 1.82 9.91 -23.03
N ILE A 56 1.83 9.45 -24.25
CA ILE A 56 2.89 8.59 -24.75
C ILE A 56 3.86 9.43 -25.59
N ASP A 57 5.11 9.02 -25.64
CA ASP A 57 6.03 9.56 -26.63
C ASP A 57 5.62 9.03 -28.01
N THR A 58 4.86 9.84 -28.75
CA THR A 58 4.38 9.49 -30.09
C THR A 58 5.53 9.19 -31.06
N SER A 59 6.74 9.65 -30.75
CA SER A 59 7.93 9.40 -31.56
C SER A 59 8.44 7.95 -31.47
N ILE A 60 7.93 7.18 -30.51
CA ILE A 60 8.23 5.74 -30.35
C ILE A 60 6.97 4.88 -30.41
N ALA A 61 5.82 5.48 -30.72
CA ALA A 61 4.57 4.73 -30.87
C ALA A 61 4.74 3.60 -31.90
N ASP A 62 4.15 2.44 -31.61
CA ASP A 62 4.30 1.21 -32.38
C ASP A 62 5.74 0.65 -32.44
N GLY A 63 6.68 1.18 -31.67
CA GLY A 63 8.03 0.68 -31.57
C GLY A 63 8.15 -0.55 -30.65
N THR A 64 9.31 -1.17 -30.67
CA THR A 64 9.70 -2.20 -29.72
C THR A 64 10.98 -1.79 -29.02
N PHE A 65 10.96 -1.69 -27.71
CA PHE A 65 12.14 -1.36 -26.93
C PHE A 65 12.94 -2.61 -26.60
N ASP A 66 14.23 -2.59 -26.96
CA ASP A 66 15.21 -3.61 -26.57
C ASP A 66 15.98 -3.09 -25.34
N PRO A 67 15.65 -3.58 -24.12
CA PRO A 67 16.35 -3.12 -22.92
C PRO A 67 17.86 -3.38 -22.93
N ALA A 68 18.30 -4.48 -23.53
CA ALA A 68 19.71 -4.85 -23.54
C ALA A 68 20.57 -3.90 -24.38
N LYS A 69 19.98 -3.30 -25.39
CA LYS A 69 20.67 -2.37 -26.29
C LYS A 69 20.37 -0.90 -26.00
N ASP A 70 19.35 -0.63 -25.19
CA ASP A 70 18.79 0.71 -25.01
C ASP A 70 18.30 1.31 -26.34
N GLU A 71 17.61 0.48 -27.12
CA GLU A 71 17.17 0.82 -28.49
C GLU A 71 15.65 0.64 -28.64
N VAL A 72 15.04 1.59 -29.34
CA VAL A 72 13.66 1.47 -29.80
C VAL A 72 13.66 1.21 -31.28
N VAL A 73 13.18 0.07 -31.70
CA VAL A 73 12.98 -0.29 -33.12
C VAL A 73 11.57 0.11 -33.52
N LEU A 74 11.45 1.06 -34.43
CA LEU A 74 10.17 1.56 -34.92
C LEU A 74 9.60 0.65 -36.01
N LYS A 75 8.30 0.81 -36.27
CA LYS A 75 7.57 -0.01 -37.26
C LYS A 75 8.10 0.12 -38.70
N ASP A 76 8.69 1.27 -39.04
CA ASP A 76 9.34 1.51 -40.32
C ASP A 76 10.78 0.94 -40.41
N GLY A 77 11.24 0.27 -39.37
CA GLY A 77 12.57 -0.29 -39.24
C GLY A 77 13.66 0.71 -38.79
N SER A 78 13.32 1.95 -38.56
CA SER A 78 14.26 2.90 -37.97
C SER A 78 14.53 2.60 -36.49
N ILE A 79 15.71 2.96 -36.01
CA ILE A 79 16.18 2.65 -34.65
C ILE A 79 16.52 3.95 -33.92
N LYS A 80 15.97 4.13 -32.74
CA LYS A 80 16.41 5.16 -31.79
C LYS A 80 17.29 4.51 -30.73
N THR A 81 18.57 4.88 -30.72
CA THR A 81 19.58 4.35 -29.80
C THR A 81 19.65 5.18 -28.52
N ASN A 82 20.11 4.57 -27.42
CA ASN A 82 20.30 5.21 -26.11
C ASN A 82 19.04 5.93 -25.60
N TYR A 83 17.88 5.32 -25.75
CA TYR A 83 16.61 5.96 -25.43
C TYR A 83 16.51 6.34 -23.94
N TYR A 84 16.86 5.42 -23.04
CA TYR A 84 16.88 5.71 -21.60
C TYR A 84 18.00 6.67 -21.23
N ARG A 85 19.20 6.52 -21.79
CA ARG A 85 20.34 7.37 -21.46
C ARG A 85 20.16 8.80 -21.92
N ASP A 86 19.80 9.00 -23.20
CA ASP A 86 19.84 10.30 -23.84
C ASP A 86 18.46 10.98 -23.83
N THR A 87 17.36 10.23 -24.01
CA THR A 87 16.00 10.78 -24.03
C THR A 87 15.40 10.86 -22.62
N LEU A 88 15.49 9.79 -21.83
CA LEU A 88 14.94 9.77 -20.47
C LEU A 88 15.94 10.20 -19.39
N GLY A 89 17.20 10.47 -19.77
CA GLY A 89 18.24 11.03 -18.91
C GLY A 89 18.76 10.08 -17.83
N VAL A 90 18.62 8.78 -18.00
CA VAL A 90 19.18 7.76 -17.10
C VAL A 90 20.61 7.48 -17.50
N LYS A 91 21.52 8.41 -17.18
CA LYS A 91 22.93 8.41 -17.61
C LYS A 91 23.66 7.07 -17.42
N PHE A 92 23.37 6.37 -16.36
CA PHE A 92 24.02 5.10 -16.00
C PHE A 92 23.10 3.90 -16.31
N TYR A 93 22.20 4.04 -17.26
CA TYR A 93 21.27 2.97 -17.63
C TYR A 93 21.98 1.63 -17.86
N GLN A 94 21.45 0.65 -17.21
CA GLN A 94 21.67 -0.76 -17.46
C GLN A 94 20.31 -1.45 -17.27
N PRO A 95 19.97 -2.44 -18.10
CA PRO A 95 18.73 -3.17 -17.94
C PRO A 95 18.71 -3.90 -16.61
N LEU A 96 17.55 -3.99 -16.00
CA LEU A 96 17.36 -4.77 -14.77
C LEU A 96 17.75 -6.24 -15.00
N ASP A 97 18.72 -6.72 -14.24
CA ASP A 97 19.07 -8.14 -14.20
C ASP A 97 18.10 -8.92 -13.31
N LYS A 98 17.22 -9.71 -13.92
CA LYS A 98 16.24 -10.56 -13.26
C LYS A 98 16.75 -11.95 -12.91
N SER A 99 18.00 -12.27 -13.24
CA SER A 99 18.57 -13.62 -13.05
C SER A 99 18.57 -14.09 -11.60
N ARG A 100 18.60 -13.14 -10.65
CA ARG A 100 18.61 -13.42 -9.20
C ARG A 100 17.28 -13.12 -8.52
N PHE A 101 16.58 -12.10 -9.00
CA PHE A 101 15.31 -11.64 -8.47
C PHE A 101 14.35 -11.49 -9.63
N ALA A 102 13.56 -12.52 -9.88
CA ALA A 102 12.63 -12.57 -11.00
C ALA A 102 11.43 -11.62 -10.82
N LEU A 103 11.06 -11.33 -9.58
CA LEU A 103 9.92 -10.51 -9.20
C LEU A 103 10.33 -9.42 -8.21
N PRO A 104 9.56 -8.33 -8.13
CA PRO A 104 9.72 -7.33 -7.07
C PRO A 104 9.49 -7.94 -5.68
N PRO A 105 10.05 -7.36 -4.62
CA PRO A 105 9.84 -7.83 -3.26
C PRO A 105 8.37 -7.81 -2.84
N SER A 106 7.96 -8.84 -2.10
CA SER A 106 6.64 -8.95 -1.48
C SER A 106 6.80 -9.34 -0.03
N GLY A 107 6.24 -8.57 0.92
CA GLY A 107 6.44 -8.86 2.33
C GLY A 107 5.96 -7.78 3.27
N TRP A 108 6.71 -7.56 4.32
CA TRP A 108 6.35 -6.67 5.42
C TRP A 108 7.56 -5.88 5.92
N CYS A 109 7.29 -4.65 6.36
CA CYS A 109 8.26 -3.70 6.90
C CYS A 109 7.81 -3.21 8.27
N THR A 110 8.74 -2.99 9.19
CA THR A 110 8.38 -2.58 10.56
C THR A 110 8.04 -1.09 10.68
N TRP A 111 8.42 -0.24 9.71
CA TRP A 111 8.52 1.20 9.92
C TRP A 111 7.20 1.86 10.30
N TYR A 112 6.19 1.81 9.48
CA TYR A 112 4.99 2.64 9.62
C TYR A 112 4.01 2.24 10.74
N TYR A 113 4.31 1.20 11.50
CA TYR A 113 3.59 0.89 12.71
C TYR A 113 4.45 1.09 13.96
N TYR A 114 5.70 0.63 13.91
CA TYR A 114 6.57 0.60 15.08
C TYR A 114 7.56 1.75 15.12
N TYR A 115 7.87 2.35 13.99
CA TYR A 115 8.96 3.31 13.85
C TYR A 115 10.24 2.75 14.48
N ASN A 116 11.06 3.57 15.09
CA ASN A 116 12.27 3.15 15.77
C ASN A 116 12.02 2.40 17.10
N ARG A 117 10.78 2.06 17.44
CA ARG A 117 10.40 1.35 18.68
C ARG A 117 10.26 -0.16 18.49
N ILE A 118 10.49 -0.65 17.29
CA ILE A 118 10.45 -2.10 17.01
C ILE A 118 11.34 -2.90 17.96
N ASN A 119 10.91 -4.08 18.32
CA ASN A 119 11.63 -5.01 19.17
C ASN A 119 11.56 -6.44 18.63
N GLU A 120 12.37 -7.31 19.19
CA GLU A 120 12.50 -8.70 18.76
C GLU A 120 11.16 -9.46 18.83
N ASP A 121 10.39 -9.28 19.90
CA ASP A 121 9.11 -9.99 20.10
C ASP A 121 8.10 -9.64 19.00
N GLU A 122 7.95 -8.35 18.69
CA GLU A 122 7.02 -7.91 17.65
C GLU A 122 7.47 -8.34 16.25
N VAL A 123 8.79 -8.36 15.96
CA VAL A 123 9.29 -8.93 14.71
C VAL A 123 8.92 -10.40 14.59
N ARG A 124 9.14 -11.17 15.65
CA ARG A 124 8.83 -12.62 15.68
C ARG A 124 7.34 -12.86 15.47
N ARG A 125 6.48 -12.17 16.21
CA ARG A 125 5.02 -12.30 16.10
C ARG A 125 4.51 -12.00 14.68
N ASN A 126 4.95 -10.90 14.07
CA ASN A 126 4.57 -10.58 12.71
C ASN A 126 5.11 -11.61 11.70
N ALA A 127 6.36 -12.06 11.85
CA ALA A 127 6.92 -13.08 10.98
C ALA A 127 6.16 -14.42 11.07
N GLU A 128 5.80 -14.86 12.28
CA GLU A 128 4.99 -16.06 12.50
C GLU A 128 3.59 -15.91 11.90
N TRP A 129 2.98 -14.72 12.06
CA TRP A 129 1.68 -14.44 11.49
C TRP A 129 1.73 -14.43 9.96
N ILE A 130 2.76 -13.81 9.35
CA ILE A 130 2.98 -13.82 7.89
C ILE A 130 3.14 -15.27 7.38
N ALA A 131 3.95 -16.06 8.07
CA ALA A 131 4.16 -17.46 7.70
C ALA A 131 2.86 -18.28 7.71
N ALA A 132 1.94 -17.97 8.64
CA ALA A 132 0.67 -18.67 8.77
C ALA A 132 -0.42 -18.16 7.81
N ASN A 133 -0.42 -16.85 7.44
CA ASN A 133 -1.57 -16.22 6.80
C ASN A 133 -1.31 -15.63 5.42
N LEU A 134 -0.04 -15.26 5.09
CA LEU A 134 0.29 -14.56 3.85
C LEU A 134 1.40 -15.22 3.03
N LYS A 135 2.18 -16.12 3.62
CA LYS A 135 3.27 -16.81 2.91
C LYS A 135 2.78 -17.57 1.69
N ASP A 136 1.69 -18.34 1.85
CA ASP A 136 1.10 -19.10 0.74
C ASP A 136 0.57 -18.17 -0.37
N TYR A 137 0.29 -16.91 -0.03
CA TYR A 137 -0.05 -15.86 -0.99
C TYR A 137 1.15 -15.20 -1.64
N GLY A 138 2.36 -15.50 -1.20
CA GLY A 138 3.58 -14.99 -1.79
C GLY A 138 4.29 -13.90 -1.01
N ALA A 139 3.86 -13.57 0.21
CA ALA A 139 4.63 -12.72 1.11
C ALA A 139 5.89 -13.44 1.54
N GLN A 140 7.05 -12.87 1.25
CA GLN A 140 8.35 -13.52 1.44
C GLN A 140 9.28 -12.75 2.37
N TYR A 141 9.27 -11.44 2.33
CA TYR A 141 10.24 -10.61 3.03
C TYR A 141 9.73 -10.12 4.38
N VAL A 142 10.62 -10.11 5.39
CA VAL A 142 10.40 -9.46 6.68
C VAL A 142 11.55 -8.48 6.89
N GLN A 143 11.28 -7.20 6.64
CA GLN A 143 12.26 -6.14 6.74
C GLN A 143 12.16 -5.43 8.09
N ILE A 144 13.27 -5.40 8.83
CA ILE A 144 13.41 -4.62 10.05
C ILE A 144 13.98 -3.26 9.65
N ASP A 145 13.24 -2.21 9.96
CA ASP A 145 13.61 -0.83 9.69
C ASP A 145 14.42 -0.21 10.85
N ASP A 146 14.51 1.10 10.96
CA ASP A 146 15.24 1.83 12.01
C ASP A 146 14.81 1.37 13.42
N GLY A 147 15.75 1.30 14.36
CA GLY A 147 15.52 0.94 15.76
C GLY A 147 16.24 -0.30 16.26
N TRP A 148 16.89 -1.06 15.39
CA TRP A 148 17.67 -2.25 15.77
C TRP A 148 19.06 -1.92 16.34
N GLN A 149 19.62 -0.79 15.93
CA GLN A 149 20.96 -0.36 16.29
C GLN A 149 21.02 0.30 17.66
N GLY A 150 22.17 0.19 18.30
CA GLY A 150 22.45 0.81 19.59
C GLY A 150 22.90 2.26 19.46
N SER A 151 23.06 2.91 20.61
CA SER A 151 23.59 4.28 20.68
C SER A 151 25.09 4.35 20.99
N GLY A 152 25.70 3.27 21.52
CA GLY A 152 27.10 3.26 21.97
C GLY A 152 27.31 4.00 23.31
N GLU A 153 28.58 4.19 23.70
CA GLU A 153 28.94 4.84 24.96
C GLU A 153 28.82 6.37 24.90
N LYS A 154 29.10 6.93 23.73
CA LYS A 154 29.02 8.35 23.43
C LYS A 154 28.14 8.60 22.24
N GLY A 155 27.22 9.48 22.37
CA GLY A 155 26.47 9.98 21.26
C GLY A 155 25.11 9.37 21.07
N SER A 156 24.52 9.62 19.90
CA SER A 156 23.16 9.34 19.55
C SER A 156 22.92 7.90 19.13
N ALA A 157 21.66 7.56 18.90
CA ALA A 157 21.26 6.38 18.12
C ALA A 157 22.03 6.28 16.79
N ARG A 158 21.87 5.19 16.06
CA ARG A 158 22.58 4.89 14.79
C ARG A 158 24.06 4.56 14.94
N ASN A 159 24.40 3.87 16.01
CA ASN A 159 25.69 3.17 16.05
C ASN A 159 25.56 1.86 15.25
N TRP A 160 26.07 1.86 14.02
CA TRP A 160 25.98 0.68 13.14
C TRP A 160 26.81 -0.50 13.65
N ASP A 161 27.71 -0.29 14.61
CA ASP A 161 28.52 -1.34 15.22
C ASP A 161 27.88 -1.99 16.44
N ALA A 162 26.79 -1.43 16.96
CA ALA A 162 26.11 -1.90 18.16
C ALA A 162 24.64 -2.26 17.89
N ILE A 163 24.17 -3.29 18.59
CA ILE A 163 22.76 -3.70 18.59
C ILE A 163 22.07 -3.11 19.83
N ASN A 164 20.84 -2.69 19.71
CA ASN A 164 20.03 -2.33 20.85
C ASN A 164 19.59 -3.58 21.62
N THR A 165 20.39 -3.96 22.61
CA THR A 165 20.19 -5.19 23.38
C THR A 165 18.94 -5.17 24.26
N ASN A 166 18.41 -3.99 24.57
CA ASN A 166 17.14 -3.87 25.30
C ASN A 166 15.95 -4.27 24.43
N ARG A 167 16.03 -4.01 23.13
CA ARG A 167 14.98 -4.36 22.17
C ARG A 167 15.22 -5.68 21.47
N PHE A 168 16.48 -6.03 21.25
CA PHE A 168 16.90 -7.27 20.58
C PHE A 168 17.87 -8.04 21.50
N PRO A 169 17.38 -8.59 22.61
CA PRO A 169 18.22 -9.22 23.63
C PRO A 169 19.00 -10.44 23.13
N ASN A 170 18.45 -11.15 22.13
CA ASN A 170 19.13 -12.32 21.55
C ASN A 170 19.99 -11.97 20.32
N GLY A 171 20.04 -10.70 19.94
CA GLY A 171 20.81 -10.15 18.83
C GLY A 171 20.18 -10.38 17.46
N MET A 172 20.65 -9.60 16.48
CA MET A 172 20.07 -9.57 15.13
C MET A 172 20.26 -10.88 14.36
N ALA A 173 21.31 -11.64 14.63
CA ALA A 173 21.51 -12.95 14.01
C ALA A 173 20.44 -13.98 14.45
N ALA A 174 20.01 -13.94 15.71
CA ALA A 174 18.94 -14.81 16.20
C ALA A 174 17.60 -14.49 15.56
N VAL A 175 17.30 -13.21 15.34
CA VAL A 175 16.10 -12.76 14.64
C VAL A 175 16.11 -13.21 13.18
N ALA A 176 17.22 -13.00 12.46
CA ALA A 176 17.35 -13.45 11.08
C ALA A 176 17.18 -14.97 10.95
N LYS A 177 17.80 -15.73 11.87
CA LYS A 177 17.65 -17.20 11.92
C LYS A 177 16.18 -17.61 12.15
N HIS A 178 15.47 -16.91 13.03
CA HIS A 178 14.06 -17.19 13.27
C HIS A 178 13.21 -16.93 12.01
N ILE A 179 13.37 -15.77 11.37
CA ILE A 179 12.66 -15.45 10.13
C ILE A 179 12.92 -16.52 9.06
N LYS A 180 14.17 -16.92 8.87
CA LYS A 180 14.54 -18.00 7.94
C LYS A 180 13.94 -19.36 8.30
N SER A 181 13.80 -19.67 9.59
CA SER A 181 13.17 -20.92 10.01
C SER A 181 11.68 -21.03 9.65
N LEU A 182 11.02 -19.90 9.43
CA LEU A 182 9.65 -19.81 8.93
C LEU A 182 9.58 -19.88 7.38
N GLY A 183 10.74 -19.96 6.71
CA GLY A 183 10.86 -19.93 5.25
C GLY A 183 10.62 -18.55 4.67
N LEU A 184 10.93 -17.50 5.43
CA LEU A 184 10.88 -16.10 5.03
C LEU A 184 12.29 -15.52 4.88
N THR A 185 12.40 -14.40 4.19
CA THR A 185 13.69 -13.72 3.92
C THR A 185 13.84 -12.50 4.83
N PRO A 186 14.87 -12.46 5.70
CA PRO A 186 15.08 -11.30 6.56
C PRO A 186 15.72 -10.14 5.81
N GLY A 187 15.18 -8.95 6.04
CA GLY A 187 15.66 -7.68 5.53
C GLY A 187 16.08 -6.73 6.64
N LEU A 188 16.98 -5.82 6.34
CA LEU A 188 17.52 -4.85 7.29
C LEU A 188 17.67 -3.47 6.64
N TRP A 189 17.21 -2.44 7.35
CA TRP A 189 17.41 -1.05 7.02
C TRP A 189 18.70 -0.51 7.64
N ILE A 190 19.36 0.42 6.93
CA ILE A 190 20.53 1.14 7.38
C ILE A 190 20.71 2.44 6.58
N ALA A 191 21.25 3.50 7.21
CA ALA A 191 21.76 4.71 6.55
C ALA A 191 23.30 4.69 6.56
N PRO A 192 23.94 4.01 5.59
CA PRO A 192 25.33 3.58 5.73
C PRO A 192 26.37 4.66 5.51
N HIS A 193 26.02 5.75 4.84
CA HIS A 193 26.94 6.83 4.49
C HIS A 193 27.12 7.85 5.61
N GLY A 194 26.13 7.95 6.47
CA GLY A 194 26.13 8.86 7.60
C GLY A 194 26.41 8.18 8.94
N GLN A 195 26.87 8.96 9.91
CA GLN A 195 27.10 8.52 11.26
C GLN A 195 26.81 9.64 12.25
N ASN A 196 26.17 9.32 13.38
CA ASN A 196 25.90 10.23 14.48
C ASN A 196 26.66 9.88 15.75
N ASN A 197 27.42 8.79 15.73
CA ASN A 197 28.07 8.26 16.92
C ASN A 197 29.60 8.57 16.91
N ASP A 198 30.04 9.32 17.93
CA ASP A 198 31.43 9.74 18.05
C ASP A 198 32.39 8.55 18.22
N ASP A 199 31.97 7.49 18.94
CA ASP A 199 32.79 6.30 19.15
C ASP A 199 33.14 5.60 17.81
N VAL A 200 32.20 5.59 16.87
CA VAL A 200 32.43 5.02 15.52
C VAL A 200 33.42 5.88 14.74
N VAL A 201 33.31 7.19 14.84
CA VAL A 201 34.21 8.13 14.18
C VAL A 201 35.62 8.05 14.77
N GLU A 202 35.76 8.00 16.08
CA GLU A 202 37.03 7.84 16.78
C GLU A 202 37.72 6.52 16.41
N LYS A 203 36.99 5.42 16.25
CA LYS A 203 37.53 4.12 15.85
C LYS A 203 37.93 4.05 14.37
N ASN A 204 37.41 4.96 13.54
CA ASN A 204 37.64 5.00 12.11
C ASN A 204 38.24 6.36 11.69
N PRO A 205 39.45 6.68 12.15
CA PRO A 205 40.04 7.99 11.94
C PRO A 205 40.27 8.25 10.44
N GLY A 206 39.83 9.40 9.98
CA GLY A 206 39.97 9.86 8.59
C GLY A 206 39.06 9.22 7.57
N VAL A 207 38.04 8.47 7.99
CA VAL A 207 37.01 7.89 7.10
C VAL A 207 35.90 8.89 6.82
N PHE A 208 35.68 9.84 7.69
CA PHE A 208 34.58 10.80 7.60
C PHE A 208 35.08 12.21 7.18
N LEU A 209 34.16 12.97 6.56
CA LEU A 209 34.39 14.35 6.18
C LEU A 209 34.47 15.25 7.40
N LEU A 210 35.64 15.81 7.66
CA LEU A 210 35.89 16.73 8.77
C LEU A 210 36.51 18.02 8.26
N LYS A 211 36.20 19.12 8.94
CA LYS A 211 36.89 20.40 8.78
C LYS A 211 38.33 20.33 9.33
N PRO A 212 39.20 21.29 8.98
CA PRO A 212 40.56 21.32 9.50
C PRO A 212 40.68 21.38 11.01
N ASP A 213 39.69 21.91 11.70
CA ASP A 213 39.58 21.97 13.17
C ASP A 213 39.05 20.68 13.81
N GLY A 214 38.82 19.63 13.01
CA GLY A 214 38.30 18.36 13.48
C GLY A 214 36.78 18.32 13.68
N THR A 215 36.06 19.42 13.45
CA THR A 215 34.61 19.43 13.50
C THR A 215 34.00 18.86 12.22
N THR A 216 32.71 18.45 12.30
CA THR A 216 32.02 17.88 11.14
C THR A 216 31.89 18.88 9.99
N ALA A 217 32.08 18.41 8.77
CA ALA A 217 31.86 19.16 7.54
C ALA A 217 30.42 19.02 7.01
N SER A 218 29.66 18.07 7.53
CA SER A 218 28.28 17.75 7.13
C SER A 218 27.36 17.76 8.35
N ASP A 219 26.11 18.11 8.14
CA ASP A 219 25.05 17.98 9.13
C ASP A 219 23.76 17.75 8.36
N THR A 220 23.50 16.49 8.05
CA THR A 220 22.36 16.07 7.24
C THR A 220 21.53 15.05 7.97
N TRP A 221 20.41 14.68 7.39
CA TRP A 221 19.58 13.60 7.90
C TRP A 221 20.35 12.26 7.97
N GLU A 222 21.25 11.98 7.04
CA GLU A 222 22.14 10.79 7.08
C GLU A 222 22.98 10.74 8.37
N GLY A 223 23.40 11.87 8.83
CA GLY A 223 24.16 12.06 10.04
C GLY A 223 25.09 13.26 9.95
N ARG A 224 25.58 13.70 11.12
CA ARG A 224 26.53 14.82 11.18
C ARG A 224 27.94 14.44 10.71
N PHE A 225 28.26 13.16 10.63
CA PHE A 225 29.51 12.65 10.07
C PHE A 225 29.20 11.86 8.81
N LEU A 226 29.46 12.46 7.66
CA LEU A 226 29.29 11.80 6.39
C LEU A 226 30.59 11.11 5.97
N LEU A 227 30.52 9.93 5.40
CA LEU A 227 31.66 9.18 4.86
C LEU A 227 32.37 9.99 3.77
N ASP A 228 33.66 10.06 3.82
CA ASP A 228 34.51 10.58 2.74
C ASP A 228 34.79 9.47 1.71
N PRO A 229 34.17 9.48 0.53
CA PRO A 229 34.34 8.41 -0.44
C PRO A 229 35.75 8.33 -1.01
N THR A 230 36.55 9.37 -0.83
CA THR A 230 37.95 9.45 -1.30
C THR A 230 38.97 9.03 -0.25
N ALA A 231 38.53 8.82 0.98
CA ALA A 231 39.45 8.37 2.05
C ALA A 231 39.86 6.90 1.86
N PRO A 232 41.14 6.56 2.05
CA PRO A 232 41.62 5.19 1.83
C PRO A 232 40.91 4.11 2.65
N GLY A 233 40.35 4.46 3.81
CA GLY A 233 39.65 3.53 4.70
C GLY A 233 38.16 3.32 4.37
N SER A 234 37.56 4.13 3.51
CA SER A 234 36.10 4.15 3.31
C SER A 234 35.57 2.88 2.66
N ASP A 235 36.27 2.35 1.65
CA ASP A 235 35.89 1.05 1.05
C ASP A 235 35.93 -0.08 2.08
N ALA A 236 37.02 -0.14 2.89
CA ALA A 236 37.14 -1.14 3.92
C ALA A 236 36.07 -1.02 5.00
N TYR A 237 35.72 0.21 5.43
CA TYR A 237 34.67 0.48 6.38
C TYR A 237 33.31 -0.04 5.89
N LEU A 238 32.88 0.35 4.70
CA LEU A 238 31.60 -0.10 4.12
C LEU A 238 31.57 -1.62 3.93
N ARG A 239 32.66 -2.21 3.42
CA ARG A 239 32.74 -3.66 3.23
C ARG A 239 32.67 -4.44 4.55
N GLN A 240 33.37 -3.99 5.59
CA GLN A 240 33.33 -4.62 6.90
C GLN A 240 31.92 -4.53 7.51
N LEU A 241 31.29 -3.36 7.42
CA LEU A 241 29.92 -3.13 7.88
C LEU A 241 28.95 -4.12 7.21
N PHE A 242 28.89 -4.14 5.89
CA PHE A 242 27.94 -4.99 5.17
C PHE A 242 28.27 -6.49 5.22
N LYS A 243 29.54 -6.87 5.33
CA LYS A 243 29.92 -8.27 5.62
C LYS A 243 29.39 -8.72 6.98
N ARG A 244 29.46 -7.86 8.00
CA ARG A 244 28.91 -8.18 9.32
C ARG A 244 27.38 -8.35 9.26
N LEU A 245 26.66 -7.40 8.66
CA LEU A 245 25.20 -7.46 8.52
C LEU A 245 24.75 -8.70 7.72
N SER A 246 25.43 -9.00 6.62
CA SER A 246 25.22 -10.22 5.86
C SER A 246 25.57 -11.48 6.66
N GLY A 247 26.61 -11.41 7.48
CA GLY A 247 27.03 -12.50 8.39
C GLY A 247 26.00 -12.81 9.46
N TRP A 248 25.15 -11.87 9.85
CA TRP A 248 23.98 -12.13 10.70
C TRP A 248 22.87 -12.90 9.99
N GLY A 249 22.94 -12.99 8.65
CA GLY A 249 21.98 -13.76 7.85
C GLY A 249 20.94 -12.93 7.12
N TYR A 250 21.09 -11.61 7.05
CA TYR A 250 20.19 -10.74 6.27
C TYR A 250 20.50 -10.82 4.78
N ASP A 251 19.44 -10.92 3.97
CA ASP A 251 19.54 -11.09 2.51
C ASP A 251 18.83 -9.96 1.73
N TYR A 252 18.28 -8.98 2.40
CA TYR A 252 17.68 -7.79 1.84
C TYR A 252 18.20 -6.57 2.62
N PHE A 253 18.69 -5.55 1.91
CA PHE A 253 19.20 -4.32 2.51
C PHE A 253 18.51 -3.11 1.91
N LYS A 254 17.83 -2.33 2.76
CA LYS A 254 17.31 -1.01 2.45
C LYS A 254 18.32 0.02 2.93
N ILE A 255 18.97 0.71 1.98
CA ILE A 255 19.90 1.79 2.29
C ILE A 255 19.22 3.13 2.08
N ASP A 256 19.24 3.97 3.09
CA ASP A 256 18.44 5.19 3.14
C ASP A 256 19.27 6.46 2.94
N GLY A 257 18.61 7.62 2.68
CA GLY A 257 19.23 8.92 2.51
C GLY A 257 19.96 9.15 1.18
N GLN A 258 19.76 8.32 0.19
CA GLN A 258 20.64 8.20 -0.97
C GLN A 258 20.79 9.48 -1.81
N PRO A 259 19.75 10.27 -2.15
CA PRO A 259 19.91 11.53 -2.88
C PRO A 259 20.72 12.57 -2.10
N ILE A 260 20.57 12.60 -0.77
CA ILE A 260 21.32 13.52 0.11
C ILE A 260 22.82 13.27 -0.02
N VAL A 261 23.22 12.00 -0.09
CA VAL A 261 24.63 11.62 -0.23
C VAL A 261 25.24 12.14 -1.53
N VAL A 262 24.51 12.03 -2.63
CA VAL A 262 24.96 12.56 -3.94
C VAL A 262 25.15 14.07 -3.88
N ASP A 263 24.19 14.80 -3.31
CA ASP A 263 24.26 16.27 -3.17
C ASP A 263 25.43 16.70 -2.27
N GLU A 264 25.63 16.04 -1.14
CA GLU A 264 26.73 16.32 -0.23
C GLU A 264 28.09 16.05 -0.88
N TYR A 265 28.23 14.98 -1.62
CA TYR A 265 29.46 14.70 -2.37
C TYR A 265 29.76 15.76 -3.44
N GLY A 266 28.72 16.37 -4.01
CA GLY A 266 28.87 17.50 -4.93
C GLY A 266 29.31 18.80 -4.25
N THR A 267 28.88 19.02 -3.00
CA THR A 267 29.06 20.31 -2.29
C THR A 267 30.22 20.32 -1.31
N LYS A 268 30.67 19.15 -0.82
CA LYS A 268 31.70 19.01 0.24
C LYS A 268 33.07 18.59 -0.27
N THR A 269 33.34 18.74 -1.55
CA THR A 269 34.59 18.33 -2.18
C THR A 269 35.84 18.87 -1.49
N ASN A 270 35.78 20.10 -0.95
CA ASN A 270 36.91 20.76 -0.29
C ASN A 270 37.34 20.07 1.04
N PHE A 271 36.46 19.23 1.60
CA PHE A 271 36.74 18.49 2.85
C PHE A 271 37.16 17.04 2.58
N MET A 272 37.20 16.62 1.33
CA MET A 272 37.63 15.27 0.93
C MET A 272 39.13 15.13 1.01
N LYS A 273 39.59 13.92 1.34
CA LYS A 273 41.04 13.59 1.34
C LYS A 273 41.69 13.76 -0.05
N SER A 274 40.97 13.41 -1.08
CA SER A 274 41.32 13.63 -2.46
C SER A 274 40.16 14.30 -3.17
N PRO A 275 40.11 15.66 -3.19
CA PRO A 275 39.02 16.41 -3.77
C PRO A 275 38.74 15.99 -5.23
N LYS A 276 37.49 15.61 -5.49
CA LYS A 276 37.01 15.24 -6.82
C LYS A 276 35.63 15.86 -7.03
N SER A 277 35.37 16.34 -8.21
CA SER A 277 34.11 16.97 -8.59
C SER A 277 33.05 15.99 -9.13
N ASP A 278 33.39 14.72 -9.33
CA ASP A 278 32.46 13.70 -9.83
C ASP A 278 31.67 13.05 -8.68
N ALA A 279 30.65 13.77 -8.20
CA ALA A 279 29.78 13.30 -7.13
C ALA A 279 29.08 11.96 -7.48
N ALA A 280 28.62 11.83 -8.71
CA ALA A 280 27.97 10.61 -9.19
C ALA A 280 28.92 9.41 -9.19
N GLY A 281 30.14 9.59 -9.69
CA GLY A 281 31.15 8.54 -9.67
C GLY A 281 31.59 8.14 -8.26
N LEU A 282 31.72 9.11 -7.35
CA LEU A 282 32.03 8.87 -5.95
C LEU A 282 30.91 8.10 -5.24
N TYR A 283 29.65 8.49 -5.45
CA TYR A 283 28.51 7.76 -4.92
C TYR A 283 28.45 6.32 -5.44
N ARG A 284 28.60 6.13 -6.76
CA ARG A 284 28.65 4.80 -7.36
C ARG A 284 29.80 3.94 -6.81
N GLN A 285 30.95 4.56 -6.50
CA GLN A 285 32.05 3.87 -5.85
C GLN A 285 31.61 3.28 -4.49
N THR A 286 30.91 4.06 -3.66
CA THR A 286 30.41 3.57 -2.37
C THR A 286 29.37 2.46 -2.52
N LEU A 287 28.45 2.60 -3.49
CA LEU A 287 27.47 1.55 -3.82
C LEU A 287 28.14 0.25 -4.27
N ASN A 288 29.22 0.36 -5.08
CA ASN A 288 29.97 -0.83 -5.51
C ASN A 288 30.71 -1.51 -4.34
N SER A 289 31.18 -0.72 -3.36
CA SER A 289 31.74 -1.28 -2.11
C SER A 289 30.70 -2.08 -1.34
N ILE A 290 29.48 -1.54 -1.21
CA ILE A 290 28.34 -2.20 -0.57
C ILE A 290 27.95 -3.47 -1.36
N ARG A 291 27.71 -3.34 -2.67
CA ARG A 291 27.35 -4.47 -3.54
C ARG A 291 28.41 -5.56 -3.52
N GLY A 292 29.69 -5.21 -3.58
CA GLY A 292 30.78 -6.17 -3.50
C GLY A 292 30.88 -6.89 -2.14
N ALA A 293 30.39 -6.25 -1.07
CA ALA A 293 30.35 -6.86 0.26
C ALA A 293 29.18 -7.82 0.46
N ILE A 294 28.00 -7.46 -0.03
CA ILE A 294 26.79 -8.29 0.12
C ILE A 294 26.69 -9.38 -0.96
N GLY A 295 27.40 -9.22 -2.09
CA GLY A 295 27.32 -10.13 -3.23
C GLY A 295 26.08 -9.95 -4.09
N PRO A 296 25.94 -10.70 -5.20
CA PRO A 296 24.82 -10.54 -6.15
C PRO A 296 23.50 -11.16 -5.66
N ASP A 297 23.56 -12.11 -4.72
CA ASP A 297 22.40 -12.90 -4.28
C ASP A 297 21.62 -12.22 -3.14
N ARG A 298 21.94 -10.97 -2.81
CA ARG A 298 21.21 -10.17 -1.83
C ARG A 298 20.60 -8.95 -2.45
N TYR A 299 19.36 -8.68 -2.08
CA TYR A 299 18.62 -7.53 -2.59
C TYR A 299 19.14 -6.23 -2.00
N LEU A 300 19.33 -5.22 -2.84
CA LEU A 300 19.76 -3.88 -2.45
C LEU A 300 18.73 -2.86 -2.94
N LEU A 301 18.06 -2.22 -2.00
CA LEU A 301 17.10 -1.14 -2.23
C LEU A 301 17.70 0.20 -1.84
N GLY A 302 17.69 1.17 -2.74
CA GLY A 302 17.94 2.58 -2.44
C GLY A 302 16.68 3.27 -1.95
N CYS A 303 16.76 4.01 -0.85
CA CYS A 303 15.61 4.68 -0.25
C CYS A 303 15.79 6.21 -0.23
N TRP A 304 14.68 6.91 -0.07
CA TRP A 304 14.50 8.35 -0.05
C TRP A 304 14.71 9.00 -1.43
N GLY A 305 13.75 8.78 -2.34
CA GLY A 305 13.76 9.36 -3.67
C GLY A 305 14.51 8.52 -4.71
N ILE A 306 14.80 9.09 -5.85
CA ILE A 306 15.32 8.38 -7.02
C ILE A 306 16.76 8.78 -7.29
N PRO A 307 17.76 8.08 -6.76
CA PRO A 307 19.14 8.26 -7.14
C PRO A 307 19.42 7.53 -8.46
N LEU A 308 19.20 8.19 -9.60
CA LEU A 308 19.47 7.60 -10.93
C LEU A 308 20.91 7.11 -11.08
N GLU A 309 21.80 7.63 -10.27
CA GLU A 309 23.20 7.20 -10.16
C GLU A 309 23.32 5.75 -9.66
N GLY A 310 22.30 5.23 -8.99
CA GLY A 310 22.23 3.84 -8.53
C GLY A 310 21.88 2.80 -9.61
N ALA A 311 21.52 3.26 -10.81
CA ALA A 311 21.14 2.37 -11.91
C ALA A 311 22.25 1.35 -12.22
N GLY A 312 21.88 0.08 -12.40
CA GLY A 312 22.78 -1.05 -12.64
C GLY A 312 23.52 -1.58 -11.40
N ILE A 313 23.36 -0.96 -10.20
CA ILE A 313 23.96 -1.44 -8.96
C ILE A 313 22.88 -1.88 -7.96
N MET A 314 21.82 -1.10 -7.84
CA MET A 314 20.67 -1.41 -7.00
C MET A 314 19.69 -2.35 -7.72
N ASN A 315 19.02 -3.23 -6.97
CA ASN A 315 17.94 -4.06 -7.48
C ASN A 315 16.60 -3.30 -7.49
N GLY A 316 16.42 -2.38 -6.56
CA GLY A 316 15.23 -1.55 -6.44
C GLY A 316 15.54 -0.16 -5.92
N SER A 317 14.60 0.75 -6.15
CA SER A 317 14.66 2.12 -5.66
C SER A 317 13.30 2.64 -5.26
N ARG A 318 13.25 3.36 -4.13
CA ARG A 318 12.10 4.18 -3.75
C ARG A 318 11.80 5.20 -4.84
N THR A 319 10.53 5.46 -5.08
CA THR A 319 10.09 6.43 -6.07
C THR A 319 9.96 7.85 -5.51
N GLY A 320 9.85 7.99 -4.19
CA GLY A 320 9.67 9.28 -3.53
C GLY A 320 10.08 9.26 -2.06
N GLY A 321 9.66 10.28 -1.33
CA GLY A 321 9.80 10.37 0.12
C GLY A 321 8.92 9.37 0.87
N ASP A 322 8.97 9.43 2.20
CA ASP A 322 8.15 8.58 3.05
C ASP A 322 6.67 8.92 2.93
N ILE A 323 5.83 7.89 2.92
CA ILE A 323 4.39 8.04 3.06
C ILE A 323 4.03 8.35 4.51
N VAL A 324 2.78 8.74 4.73
CA VAL A 324 2.17 8.86 6.05
C VAL A 324 0.87 8.07 6.06
N LEU A 325 0.52 7.47 7.21
CA LEU A 325 -0.75 6.78 7.35
C LEU A 325 -1.91 7.77 7.21
N GLY A 326 -2.77 7.53 6.26
CA GLY A 326 -3.91 8.36 5.95
C GLY A 326 -4.04 8.65 4.46
N TRP A 327 -5.14 9.25 4.07
CA TRP A 327 -5.43 9.52 2.66
C TRP A 327 -4.45 10.53 2.04
N GLY A 328 -4.06 11.54 2.80
CA GLY A 328 -3.02 12.50 2.37
C GLY A 328 -1.66 11.83 2.14
N GLY A 329 -1.26 10.92 3.03
CA GLY A 329 -0.03 10.15 2.91
C GLY A 329 0.00 9.24 1.69
N PHE A 330 -1.13 8.62 1.36
CA PHE A 330 -1.26 7.87 0.12
C PHE A 330 -0.98 8.76 -1.11
N GLN A 331 -1.51 9.98 -1.15
CA GLN A 331 -1.30 10.90 -2.28
C GLN A 331 0.18 11.28 -2.46
N VAL A 332 0.94 11.35 -1.36
CA VAL A 332 2.39 11.60 -1.41
C VAL A 332 3.14 10.46 -2.12
N ALA A 333 2.72 9.21 -1.91
CA ALA A 333 3.29 8.06 -2.61
C ALA A 333 2.81 7.96 -4.06
N LEU A 334 1.56 8.30 -4.32
CA LEU A 334 0.92 8.19 -5.63
C LEU A 334 1.65 9.00 -6.70
N ARG A 335 1.94 10.26 -6.42
CA ARG A 335 2.54 11.16 -7.40
C ARG A 335 3.90 10.67 -7.92
N PRO A 336 4.91 10.38 -7.09
CA PRO A 336 6.18 9.84 -7.57
C PRO A 336 6.04 8.50 -8.28
N THR A 337 5.10 7.65 -7.82
CA THR A 337 4.81 6.38 -8.50
C THR A 337 4.41 6.61 -9.96
N LEU A 338 3.55 7.60 -10.21
CA LEU A 338 3.10 7.96 -11.55
C LEU A 338 4.23 8.59 -12.38
N GLU A 339 4.98 9.53 -11.78
CA GLU A 339 6.03 10.28 -12.46
C GLU A 339 7.18 9.39 -12.92
N PHE A 340 7.52 8.35 -12.16
CA PHE A 340 8.69 7.52 -12.39
C PHE A 340 8.37 6.07 -12.76
N PHE A 341 7.11 5.77 -13.07
CA PHE A 341 6.70 4.41 -13.39
C PHE A 341 7.45 3.82 -14.59
N TYR A 342 7.88 4.64 -15.54
CA TYR A 342 8.67 4.21 -16.68
C TYR A 342 10.04 3.60 -16.31
N LEU A 343 10.52 3.79 -15.07
CA LEU A 343 11.75 3.15 -14.57
C LEU A 343 11.47 1.75 -14.02
N HIS A 344 10.21 1.49 -13.63
CA HIS A 344 9.83 0.24 -12.99
C HIS A 344 10.06 -0.95 -13.90
N ASN A 345 10.69 -1.99 -13.35
CA ASN A 345 10.89 -3.27 -14.03
C ASN A 345 11.71 -3.19 -15.35
N ILE A 346 12.36 -2.05 -15.58
CA ILE A 346 13.28 -1.80 -16.71
C ILE A 346 14.66 -1.43 -16.21
N VAL A 347 14.76 -0.47 -15.31
CA VAL A 347 16.01 0.00 -14.69
C VAL A 347 16.24 -0.70 -13.35
N TRP A 348 15.18 -0.81 -12.57
CA TRP A 348 15.09 -1.46 -11.27
C TRP A 348 13.66 -1.82 -10.92
N TYR A 349 13.44 -2.49 -9.81
CA TYR A 349 12.12 -2.59 -9.21
C TYR A 349 11.80 -1.32 -8.42
N SER A 350 10.78 -0.59 -8.83
CA SER A 350 10.32 0.59 -8.09
C SER A 350 9.65 0.20 -6.78
N ASP A 351 9.94 0.97 -5.75
CA ASP A 351 9.32 0.86 -4.43
C ASP A 351 8.49 2.12 -4.18
N PRO A 352 7.14 2.03 -4.22
CA PRO A 352 6.25 3.18 -3.97
C PRO A 352 6.09 3.48 -2.48
N ASP A 353 6.92 2.91 -1.64
CA ASP A 353 6.74 2.71 -0.21
C ASP A 353 5.74 1.59 0.12
N VAL A 354 5.39 1.44 1.39
CA VAL A 354 4.56 0.33 1.85
C VAL A 354 3.08 0.55 1.54
N VAL A 355 2.32 -0.53 1.48
CA VAL A 355 0.87 -0.49 1.52
C VAL A 355 0.39 -0.51 2.97
N LEU A 356 -0.45 0.45 3.33
CA LEU A 356 -1.13 0.49 4.63
C LEU A 356 -2.62 0.23 4.42
N VAL A 357 -3.17 -0.64 5.26
CA VAL A 357 -4.59 -1.00 5.16
C VAL A 357 -5.35 -0.84 6.48
N ARG A 358 -4.67 -0.48 7.58
CA ARG A 358 -5.31 -0.27 8.89
C ARG A 358 -6.13 1.01 8.97
N SER A 359 -6.94 1.15 10.02
CA SER A 359 -7.53 2.45 10.40
C SER A 359 -6.42 3.49 10.62
N PRO A 360 -6.70 4.79 10.34
CA PRO A 360 -8.00 5.39 10.03
C PRO A 360 -8.43 5.29 8.58
N LEU A 361 -7.61 4.69 7.69
CA LEU A 361 -8.05 4.48 6.32
C LEU A 361 -9.40 3.76 6.29
N THR A 362 -10.36 4.31 5.55
CA THR A 362 -11.58 3.57 5.24
C THR A 362 -11.23 2.31 4.45
N LEU A 363 -12.13 1.34 4.39
CA LEU A 363 -11.88 0.15 3.60
C LEU A 363 -11.70 0.48 2.11
N ASP A 364 -12.42 1.48 1.61
CA ASP A 364 -12.30 1.93 0.23
C ASP A 364 -10.95 2.60 -0.04
N GLN A 365 -10.47 3.44 0.87
CA GLN A 365 -9.13 4.04 0.78
C GLN A 365 -8.03 2.97 0.81
N ALA A 366 -8.13 2.00 1.72
CA ALA A 366 -7.21 0.87 1.79
C ALA A 366 -7.24 0.04 0.50
N ARG A 367 -8.44 -0.16 -0.07
CA ARG A 367 -8.63 -0.85 -1.35
C ARG A 367 -7.97 -0.08 -2.51
N VAL A 368 -8.11 1.25 -2.55
CA VAL A 368 -7.43 2.09 -3.56
C VAL A 368 -5.91 1.88 -3.48
N TRP A 369 -5.35 1.94 -2.28
CA TRP A 369 -3.90 1.76 -2.08
C TRP A 369 -3.42 0.37 -2.52
N ALA A 370 -4.09 -0.67 -2.04
CA ALA A 370 -3.81 -2.05 -2.43
C ALA A 370 -3.95 -2.26 -3.95
N THR A 371 -5.01 -1.70 -4.55
CA THR A 371 -5.26 -1.80 -5.99
C THR A 371 -4.15 -1.18 -6.81
N LEU A 372 -3.71 0.03 -6.45
CA LEU A 372 -2.63 0.70 -7.19
C LEU A 372 -1.35 -0.14 -7.17
N GLN A 373 -0.93 -0.61 -6.01
CA GLN A 373 0.28 -1.44 -5.92
C GLN A 373 0.13 -2.78 -6.64
N GLY A 374 -1.02 -3.42 -6.52
CA GLY A 374 -1.29 -4.70 -7.20
C GLY A 374 -1.32 -4.60 -8.72
N LEU A 375 -1.86 -3.52 -9.27
CA LEU A 375 -1.93 -3.32 -10.73
C LEU A 375 -0.64 -2.82 -11.35
N THR A 376 0.25 -2.19 -10.58
CA THR A 376 1.54 -1.70 -11.09
C THR A 376 2.65 -2.72 -10.99
N GLY A 377 2.47 -3.77 -10.19
CA GLY A 377 3.49 -4.79 -9.98
C GLY A 377 4.76 -4.27 -9.29
N GLN A 378 4.71 -3.09 -8.67
CA GLN A 378 5.82 -2.56 -7.87
C GLN A 378 6.03 -3.40 -6.61
N ALA A 379 7.08 -3.13 -5.84
CA ALA A 379 7.28 -3.80 -4.57
C ALA A 379 6.03 -3.68 -3.68
N VAL A 380 5.57 -4.79 -3.12
CA VAL A 380 4.39 -4.86 -2.25
C VAL A 380 4.84 -5.23 -0.84
N MET A 381 5.10 -4.20 -0.04
CA MET A 381 5.49 -4.36 1.36
C MET A 381 4.40 -3.76 2.24
N SER A 382 3.71 -4.54 3.06
CA SER A 382 2.82 -3.96 4.08
C SER A 382 3.61 -3.48 5.30
N SER A 383 3.02 -2.60 6.11
CA SER A 383 3.67 -2.10 7.33
C SER A 383 2.68 -1.89 8.49
N ASP A 384 1.64 -2.67 8.51
CA ASP A 384 0.68 -2.72 9.61
C ASP A 384 1.11 -3.76 10.65
N ARG A 385 0.63 -3.66 11.88
CA ARG A 385 0.67 -4.78 12.84
C ARG A 385 -0.37 -5.80 12.40
N LEU A 386 0.09 -6.80 11.67
CA LEU A 386 -0.78 -7.66 10.85
C LEU A 386 -1.82 -8.43 11.64
N MET A 387 -1.48 -8.83 12.89
CA MET A 387 -2.41 -9.56 13.76
C MET A 387 -3.59 -8.72 14.28
N ASP A 388 -3.52 -7.38 14.12
CA ASP A 388 -4.59 -6.47 14.55
C ASP A 388 -5.57 -6.16 13.40
N LEU A 389 -5.27 -6.60 12.19
CA LEU A 389 -6.11 -6.34 11.02
C LEU A 389 -7.38 -7.20 11.03
N GLY A 390 -8.50 -6.58 10.69
CA GLY A 390 -9.72 -7.33 10.37
C GLY A 390 -9.58 -8.12 9.07
N GLU A 391 -10.34 -9.19 8.94
CA GLU A 391 -10.25 -10.13 7.80
C GLU A 391 -10.42 -9.43 6.45
N GLU A 392 -11.31 -8.43 6.36
CA GLU A 392 -11.53 -7.65 5.14
C GLU A 392 -10.29 -6.87 4.68
N ARG A 393 -9.43 -6.49 5.61
CA ARG A 393 -8.19 -5.77 5.33
C ARG A 393 -7.05 -6.73 4.99
N VAL A 394 -7.01 -7.86 5.67
CA VAL A 394 -6.10 -8.97 5.32
C VAL A 394 -6.40 -9.49 3.92
N GLU A 395 -7.68 -9.55 3.55
CA GLU A 395 -8.12 -9.95 2.22
C GLU A 395 -7.54 -9.03 1.12
N LEU A 396 -7.45 -7.72 1.35
CA LEU A 396 -6.81 -6.81 0.41
C LEU A 396 -5.34 -7.21 0.14
N LEU A 397 -4.61 -7.55 1.19
CA LEU A 397 -3.22 -8.00 1.07
C LEU A 397 -3.12 -9.33 0.33
N ARG A 398 -3.98 -10.29 0.64
CA ARG A 398 -4.01 -11.60 -0.03
C ARG A 398 -4.20 -11.48 -1.54
N ARG A 399 -4.97 -10.51 -2.01
CA ARG A 399 -5.29 -10.33 -3.44
C ARG A 399 -4.22 -9.57 -4.21
N ILE A 400 -3.22 -8.99 -3.56
CA ILE A 400 -2.11 -8.28 -4.22
C ILE A 400 -0.74 -8.96 -4.02
N TYR A 401 -0.65 -9.98 -3.18
CA TYR A 401 0.55 -10.81 -3.07
C TYR A 401 0.51 -12.01 -4.03
N PRO A 402 1.67 -12.31 -4.64
CA PRO A 402 2.91 -11.54 -4.68
C PRO A 402 2.84 -10.36 -5.67
N ALA A 403 3.79 -9.43 -5.58
CA ALA A 403 4.06 -8.52 -6.69
C ALA A 403 4.39 -9.30 -7.96
N THR A 404 3.92 -8.82 -9.10
CA THR A 404 4.01 -9.54 -10.37
C THR A 404 4.96 -8.85 -11.35
N ASP A 405 5.39 -9.55 -12.39
CA ASP A 405 6.29 -9.04 -13.42
C ASP A 405 5.53 -8.12 -14.40
N ILE A 406 5.03 -7.00 -13.88
CA ILE A 406 4.31 -5.99 -14.67
C ILE A 406 5.29 -4.94 -15.15
N ARG A 407 5.19 -4.58 -16.43
CA ARG A 407 6.03 -3.56 -17.08
C ARG A 407 5.22 -2.35 -17.47
N PRO A 408 5.81 -1.15 -17.49
CA PRO A 408 5.16 0.01 -18.07
C PRO A 408 4.96 -0.20 -19.57
N LEU A 409 3.76 0.10 -20.05
CA LEU A 409 3.49 0.23 -21.47
C LEU A 409 3.82 1.64 -21.95
N ASP A 410 3.53 2.64 -21.10
CA ASP A 410 3.88 4.03 -21.34
C ASP A 410 5.30 4.29 -20.88
N LEU A 411 6.24 4.41 -21.78
CA LEU A 411 7.63 4.76 -21.46
C LEU A 411 7.83 6.29 -21.28
N PHE A 412 6.80 6.96 -20.80
CA PHE A 412 6.82 8.40 -20.70
C PHE A 412 6.35 8.88 -19.32
N PRO A 413 7.10 9.81 -18.67
CA PRO A 413 6.70 10.38 -17.40
C PRO A 413 5.33 11.06 -17.48
N THR A 414 4.49 10.90 -16.47
CA THR A 414 3.22 11.60 -16.36
C THR A 414 3.23 12.55 -15.17
N GLU A 415 2.82 13.79 -15.37
CA GLU A 415 2.80 14.83 -14.33
C GLU A 415 1.46 14.90 -13.57
N ARG A 416 0.45 14.16 -14.00
CA ARG A 416 -0.90 14.25 -13.44
C ARG A 416 -1.39 12.91 -12.92
N TYR A 417 -2.20 12.96 -11.87
CA TYR A 417 -2.91 11.78 -11.39
C TYR A 417 -3.76 11.17 -12.49
N LYS A 418 -3.49 9.91 -12.79
CA LYS A 418 -4.27 9.14 -13.75
C LYS A 418 -5.31 8.33 -13.00
N ARG A 419 -6.54 8.42 -13.46
CA ARG A 419 -7.71 7.77 -12.86
C ARG A 419 -7.99 6.39 -13.45
N ILE A 420 -7.38 6.07 -14.58
CA ILE A 420 -7.53 4.80 -15.27
C ILE A 420 -6.16 4.17 -15.43
N TRP A 421 -6.02 2.97 -14.91
CA TRP A 421 -4.84 2.12 -15.05
C TRP A 421 -5.27 0.84 -15.73
N ASP A 422 -4.75 0.59 -16.90
CA ASP A 422 -5.15 -0.51 -17.77
C ASP A 422 -4.02 -1.54 -17.86
N LEU A 423 -4.17 -2.63 -17.11
CA LEU A 423 -3.25 -3.77 -17.15
C LEU A 423 -3.63 -4.70 -18.28
N LYS A 424 -2.82 -4.73 -19.34
CA LYS A 424 -2.92 -5.67 -20.43
C LYS A 424 -2.38 -7.03 -20.00
N VAL A 425 -3.18 -8.07 -20.11
CA VAL A 425 -2.83 -9.42 -19.70
C VAL A 425 -2.83 -10.35 -20.90
N ASN A 426 -1.67 -10.99 -21.17
CA ASN A 426 -1.54 -12.10 -22.08
C ASN A 426 -1.11 -13.32 -21.28
N HIS A 427 -2.01 -14.25 -21.06
CA HIS A 427 -1.71 -15.43 -20.26
C HIS A 427 -2.49 -16.66 -20.74
N LEU A 428 -1.82 -17.74 -21.07
CA LEU A 428 -2.42 -18.99 -21.54
C LEU A 428 -3.40 -18.77 -22.73
N ASP A 429 -2.95 -18.03 -23.74
CA ASP A 429 -3.75 -17.65 -24.91
C ASP A 429 -5.00 -16.80 -24.62
N ARG A 430 -5.16 -16.35 -23.37
CA ARG A 430 -6.16 -15.37 -22.97
C ARG A 430 -5.57 -13.96 -23.08
N ARG A 431 -6.33 -13.09 -23.76
CA ARG A 431 -6.05 -11.65 -23.80
C ARG A 431 -7.23 -10.92 -23.19
N TYR A 432 -6.96 -10.17 -22.17
CA TYR A 432 -7.96 -9.37 -21.45
C TYR A 432 -7.27 -8.21 -20.77
N ASP A 433 -8.06 -7.24 -20.39
CA ASP A 433 -7.58 -6.09 -19.61
C ASP A 433 -8.10 -6.18 -18.18
N VAL A 434 -7.27 -5.76 -17.23
CA VAL A 434 -7.69 -5.49 -15.85
C VAL A 434 -7.55 -4.00 -15.60
N VAL A 435 -8.69 -3.31 -15.52
CA VAL A 435 -8.71 -1.85 -15.48
C VAL A 435 -9.05 -1.36 -14.08
N GLY A 436 -8.11 -0.66 -13.46
CA GLY A 436 -8.35 0.12 -12.25
C GLY A 436 -8.97 1.47 -12.60
N VAL A 437 -10.14 1.76 -12.05
CA VAL A 437 -10.82 3.04 -12.18
C VAL A 437 -10.85 3.70 -10.81
N PHE A 438 -10.19 4.85 -10.66
CA PHE A 438 -9.97 5.50 -9.38
C PHE A 438 -10.71 6.81 -9.26
N ASN A 439 -11.23 7.08 -8.07
CA ASN A 439 -11.66 8.38 -7.65
C ASN A 439 -10.83 8.82 -6.43
N PHE A 440 -9.93 9.76 -6.65
CA PHE A 440 -9.05 10.30 -5.61
C PHE A 440 -9.66 11.52 -4.89
N ASP A 441 -10.82 11.99 -5.31
CA ASP A 441 -11.54 13.09 -4.64
C ASP A 441 -12.08 12.62 -3.29
N SER A 442 -11.87 13.40 -2.23
CA SER A 442 -12.32 13.06 -0.88
C SER A 442 -13.82 13.28 -0.66
N ASP A 443 -14.45 14.14 -1.47
CA ASP A 443 -15.78 14.67 -1.18
C ASP A 443 -16.82 14.31 -2.23
N LYS A 444 -16.39 14.06 -3.47
CA LYS A 444 -17.30 13.92 -4.61
C LYS A 444 -17.28 12.55 -5.22
N ALA A 445 -18.45 11.95 -5.32
CA ALA A 445 -18.65 10.81 -6.22
C ALA A 445 -18.48 11.26 -7.68
N ASP A 446 -18.01 10.35 -8.52
CA ASP A 446 -17.81 10.63 -9.93
C ASP A 446 -18.24 9.44 -10.80
N GLN A 447 -18.37 9.68 -12.08
CA GLN A 447 -18.66 8.69 -13.08
C GLN A 447 -17.61 8.76 -14.19
N VAL A 448 -16.79 7.71 -14.27
CA VAL A 448 -15.73 7.61 -15.27
C VAL A 448 -16.24 6.80 -16.45
N TYR A 449 -16.20 7.36 -17.63
CA TYR A 449 -16.55 6.62 -18.84
C TYR A 449 -15.32 5.90 -19.37
N LEU A 450 -15.39 4.56 -19.47
CA LEU A 450 -14.42 3.73 -20.14
C LEU A 450 -14.82 3.57 -21.60
N ASN A 451 -13.97 4.06 -22.50
CA ASN A 451 -14.16 3.92 -23.94
C ASN A 451 -13.28 2.77 -24.45
N TRP A 452 -13.89 1.76 -25.08
CA TRP A 452 -13.16 0.57 -25.55
C TRP A 452 -12.08 0.93 -26.56
N LYS A 453 -12.32 1.93 -27.40
CA LYS A 453 -11.34 2.38 -28.38
C LYS A 453 -10.09 2.98 -27.72
N GLU A 454 -10.28 3.77 -26.68
CA GLU A 454 -9.17 4.37 -25.92
C GLU A 454 -8.35 3.32 -25.18
N LEU A 455 -9.01 2.28 -24.70
CA LEU A 455 -8.35 1.13 -24.07
C LEU A 455 -7.77 0.15 -25.10
N GLY A 456 -8.03 0.35 -26.39
CA GLY A 456 -7.56 -0.54 -27.44
C GLY A 456 -8.28 -1.84 -27.54
N LEU A 457 -9.44 -1.87 -27.05
CA LEU A 457 -10.33 -3.00 -27.23
C LEU A 457 -11.12 -2.89 -28.55
N PRO A 458 -11.55 -4.01 -29.15
CA PRO A 458 -12.33 -3.99 -30.39
C PRO A 458 -13.68 -3.32 -30.16
N VAL A 459 -14.01 -2.32 -30.99
CA VAL A 459 -15.27 -1.58 -30.88
C VAL A 459 -16.43 -2.26 -31.57
N GLU A 460 -16.16 -3.19 -32.46
CA GLU A 460 -17.16 -3.96 -33.19
C GLU A 460 -17.73 -5.15 -32.41
N LYS A 461 -17.18 -5.43 -31.23
CA LYS A 461 -17.60 -6.54 -30.38
C LYS A 461 -18.00 -6.03 -29.01
N PRO A 462 -19.02 -6.62 -28.40
CA PRO A 462 -19.26 -6.39 -26.99
C PRO A 462 -18.07 -6.82 -26.13
N VAL A 463 -17.91 -6.19 -24.97
CA VAL A 463 -16.88 -6.53 -23.99
C VAL A 463 -17.57 -6.97 -22.72
N HIS A 464 -17.26 -8.17 -22.27
CA HIS A 464 -17.66 -8.67 -20.95
C HIS A 464 -16.94 -7.87 -19.88
N VAL A 465 -17.66 -7.43 -18.88
CA VAL A 465 -17.14 -6.65 -17.75
C VAL A 465 -17.39 -7.40 -16.46
N PHE A 466 -16.34 -7.63 -15.69
CA PHE A 466 -16.41 -8.27 -14.38
C PHE A 466 -15.73 -7.41 -13.34
N ASP A 467 -16.40 -7.12 -12.22
CA ASP A 467 -15.83 -6.37 -11.10
C ASP A 467 -15.15 -7.32 -10.11
N PHE A 468 -13.84 -7.20 -10.00
CA PHE A 468 -13.02 -8.08 -9.17
C PHE A 468 -13.30 -7.93 -7.68
N TRP A 469 -13.29 -6.69 -7.17
CA TRP A 469 -13.47 -6.46 -5.73
C TRP A 469 -14.88 -6.76 -5.25
N ASN A 470 -15.87 -6.58 -6.10
CA ASN A 470 -17.27 -6.85 -5.77
C ASN A 470 -17.70 -8.25 -6.24
N THR A 471 -16.83 -8.97 -6.96
CA THR A 471 -17.09 -10.30 -7.51
C THR A 471 -18.40 -10.34 -8.31
N GLU A 472 -18.57 -9.39 -9.22
CA GLU A 472 -19.82 -9.15 -9.92
C GLU A 472 -19.63 -9.09 -11.43
N TYR A 473 -20.47 -9.80 -12.19
CA TYR A 473 -20.51 -9.69 -13.64
C TYR A 473 -21.46 -8.55 -14.03
N LEU A 474 -20.90 -7.54 -14.68
CA LEU A 474 -21.64 -6.33 -15.08
C LEU A 474 -22.25 -6.40 -16.48
N GLY A 475 -22.19 -7.56 -17.13
CA GLY A 475 -22.73 -7.74 -18.48
C GLY A 475 -21.72 -7.53 -19.60
N ALA A 476 -22.23 -7.56 -20.85
CA ALA A 476 -21.43 -7.32 -22.06
C ALA A 476 -21.86 -6.02 -22.74
N TRP A 477 -20.92 -5.08 -22.87
CA TRP A 477 -21.19 -3.70 -23.30
C TRP A 477 -20.52 -3.41 -24.64
N ALA A 478 -21.28 -2.74 -25.53
CA ALA A 478 -20.75 -2.19 -26.77
C ALA A 478 -20.12 -0.80 -26.52
N GLU A 479 -19.07 -0.47 -27.26
CA GLU A 479 -18.41 0.84 -27.29
C GLU A 479 -17.76 1.33 -26.00
N GLY A 480 -18.35 1.07 -24.86
CA GLY A 480 -17.86 1.55 -23.57
C GLY A 480 -18.86 1.39 -22.43
N MET A 481 -18.46 1.81 -21.24
CA MET A 481 -19.25 1.73 -20.03
C MET A 481 -18.98 2.90 -19.09
N ALA A 482 -20.02 3.47 -18.50
CA ALA A 482 -19.88 4.41 -17.40
C ALA A 482 -19.70 3.68 -16.08
N VAL A 483 -18.65 4.02 -15.34
CA VAL A 483 -18.26 3.39 -14.07
C VAL A 483 -18.47 4.38 -12.93
N PRO A 484 -19.48 4.19 -12.09
CA PRO A 484 -19.67 5.04 -10.91
C PRO A 484 -18.61 4.72 -9.86
N THR A 485 -18.05 5.77 -9.25
CA THR A 485 -17.05 5.68 -8.18
C THR A 485 -17.44 6.60 -7.03
N ALA A 486 -17.45 6.08 -5.82
CA ALA A 486 -17.61 6.88 -4.61
C ALA A 486 -16.35 7.74 -4.34
N PRO A 487 -16.41 8.75 -3.46
CA PRO A 487 -15.22 9.45 -3.01
C PRO A 487 -14.17 8.48 -2.46
N THR A 488 -12.90 8.76 -2.70
CA THR A 488 -11.75 7.95 -2.22
C THR A 488 -11.91 6.44 -2.46
N SER A 489 -12.40 6.07 -3.63
CA SER A 489 -12.67 4.66 -3.96
C SER A 489 -12.09 4.24 -5.31
N CYS A 490 -12.12 2.95 -5.58
CA CYS A 490 -11.78 2.41 -6.90
C CYS A 490 -12.69 1.23 -7.28
N ARG A 491 -12.72 0.96 -8.58
CA ARG A 491 -13.25 -0.28 -9.16
C ARG A 491 -12.13 -0.98 -9.90
N VAL A 492 -12.14 -2.30 -9.90
CA VAL A 492 -11.21 -3.12 -10.68
C VAL A 492 -12.02 -4.01 -11.60
N LEU A 493 -11.96 -3.70 -12.87
CA LEU A 493 -12.79 -4.33 -13.88
C LEU A 493 -11.96 -5.21 -14.80
N THR A 494 -12.38 -6.45 -15.00
CA THR A 494 -11.84 -7.28 -16.09
C THR A 494 -12.66 -7.05 -17.34
N LEU A 495 -11.99 -6.78 -18.42
CA LEU A 495 -12.58 -6.51 -19.73
C LEU A 495 -12.14 -7.59 -20.70
N VAL A 496 -13.12 -8.38 -21.18
CA VAL A 496 -12.86 -9.50 -22.10
C VAL A 496 -13.72 -9.33 -23.37
N PRO A 497 -13.14 -9.07 -24.55
CA PRO A 497 -13.92 -9.00 -25.77
C PRO A 497 -14.69 -10.30 -26.02
N ASP A 498 -15.99 -10.21 -26.28
CA ASP A 498 -16.85 -11.35 -26.58
C ASP A 498 -16.39 -12.01 -27.91
N ASN A 499 -15.98 -13.25 -27.83
CA ASN A 499 -15.54 -14.03 -28.99
C ASN A 499 -16.62 -14.96 -29.53
N GLY A 500 -17.86 -14.86 -29.09
CA GLY A 500 -18.99 -15.68 -29.47
C GLY A 500 -18.99 -17.09 -28.85
N ARG A 501 -18.15 -17.33 -27.83
CA ARG A 501 -18.07 -18.59 -27.08
C ARG A 501 -18.08 -18.30 -25.56
N ILE A 502 -18.29 -19.33 -24.75
CA ILE A 502 -18.11 -19.22 -23.31
C ILE A 502 -16.65 -18.84 -23.03
N GLN A 503 -16.42 -17.89 -22.13
CA GLN A 503 -15.09 -17.39 -21.80
C GLN A 503 -14.88 -17.35 -20.29
N LEU A 504 -13.69 -17.76 -19.81
CA LEU A 504 -13.26 -17.49 -18.44
C LEU A 504 -12.94 -16.00 -18.35
N VAL A 505 -13.73 -15.25 -17.60
CA VAL A 505 -13.59 -13.79 -17.48
C VAL A 505 -12.83 -13.36 -16.25
N SER A 506 -12.87 -14.12 -15.16
CA SER A 506 -12.17 -13.77 -13.92
C SER A 506 -11.80 -14.98 -13.09
N THR A 507 -10.77 -14.79 -12.27
CA THR A 507 -10.37 -15.70 -11.18
C THR A 507 -10.19 -14.89 -9.89
N SER A 508 -10.40 -15.50 -8.73
CA SER A 508 -10.48 -14.77 -7.46
C SER A 508 -9.17 -14.63 -6.68
N ARG A 509 -8.08 -15.33 -7.09
CA ARG A 509 -6.87 -15.46 -6.27
C ARG A 509 -6.05 -14.19 -6.20
N HIS A 510 -5.83 -13.54 -7.32
CA HIS A 510 -4.96 -12.37 -7.43
C HIS A 510 -5.61 -11.30 -8.30
N ILE A 511 -5.30 -10.05 -8.04
CA ILE A 511 -5.86 -8.90 -8.77
C ILE A 511 -5.59 -8.95 -10.29
N THR A 512 -4.55 -9.65 -10.73
CA THR A 512 -4.26 -9.87 -12.16
C THR A 512 -5.13 -10.94 -12.81
N GLN A 513 -5.89 -11.72 -12.03
CA GLN A 513 -6.95 -12.64 -12.44
C GLN A 513 -6.48 -13.75 -13.41
N GLY A 514 -5.46 -14.48 -12.96
CA GLY A 514 -4.95 -15.68 -13.64
C GLY A 514 -3.44 -15.86 -13.66
N PRO A 515 -2.62 -14.83 -13.98
CA PRO A 515 -1.18 -14.98 -14.14
C PRO A 515 -0.42 -15.57 -12.95
N VAL A 516 -0.94 -15.40 -11.74
CA VAL A 516 -0.29 -15.90 -10.52
C VAL A 516 -0.65 -17.36 -10.24
N GLU A 517 -1.89 -17.74 -10.48
CA GLU A 517 -2.40 -19.03 -9.99
C GLU A 517 -2.88 -19.98 -11.09
N LEU A 518 -3.31 -19.48 -12.24
CA LEU A 518 -3.82 -20.32 -13.33
C LEU A 518 -2.65 -20.83 -14.18
N MET A 519 -2.32 -22.10 -14.02
CA MET A 519 -1.13 -22.69 -14.63
C MET A 519 -1.42 -23.30 -16.01
N LYS A 520 -2.63 -23.83 -16.21
CA LYS A 520 -3.07 -24.45 -17.47
C LYS A 520 -4.53 -24.12 -17.71
N LEU A 521 -4.87 -23.94 -18.97
CA LEU A 521 -6.24 -23.77 -19.43
C LEU A 521 -6.39 -24.36 -20.84
N SER A 522 -7.44 -25.10 -21.06
CA SER A 522 -7.85 -25.55 -22.39
C SER A 522 -9.36 -25.53 -22.51
N GLN A 523 -9.86 -25.27 -23.72
CA GLN A 523 -11.29 -25.27 -24.02
C GLN A 523 -11.55 -26.25 -25.18
N SER A 524 -12.54 -27.10 -25.04
CA SER A 524 -13.01 -27.99 -26.07
C SER A 524 -14.54 -27.94 -26.14
N GLY A 525 -15.08 -27.31 -27.19
CA GLY A 525 -16.51 -27.01 -27.25
C GLY A 525 -16.93 -26.12 -26.10
N ASP A 526 -17.93 -26.55 -25.33
CA ASP A 526 -18.48 -25.89 -24.17
C ASP A 526 -17.90 -26.45 -22.84
N ALA A 527 -16.75 -27.11 -22.89
CA ALA A 527 -16.06 -27.62 -21.72
C ALA A 527 -14.69 -26.96 -21.54
N PHE A 528 -14.32 -26.75 -20.29
CA PHE A 528 -13.00 -26.25 -19.91
C PHE A 528 -12.28 -27.22 -18.98
N LYS A 529 -10.96 -27.27 -19.11
CA LYS A 529 -10.04 -27.97 -18.21
C LYS A 529 -8.90 -27.05 -17.87
N GLY A 530 -8.50 -27.07 -16.61
CA GLY A 530 -7.39 -26.25 -16.16
C GLY A 530 -6.68 -26.82 -14.95
N THR A 531 -5.54 -26.22 -14.63
CA THR A 531 -4.79 -26.44 -13.40
C THR A 531 -4.56 -25.10 -12.73
N SER A 532 -4.94 -24.98 -11.46
CA SER A 532 -4.75 -23.74 -10.68
C SER A 532 -4.07 -24.03 -9.36
N HIS A 533 -3.19 -23.13 -8.92
CA HIS A 533 -2.62 -23.14 -7.57
C HIS A 533 -3.63 -22.57 -6.59
N VAL A 534 -4.23 -23.43 -5.76
CA VAL A 534 -5.30 -23.07 -4.84
C VAL A 534 -4.75 -22.99 -3.41
N ILE A 535 -5.08 -21.93 -2.70
CA ILE A 535 -4.63 -21.70 -1.33
C ILE A 535 -5.55 -22.40 -0.34
N ARG A 536 -4.97 -22.94 0.74
CA ARG A 536 -5.69 -23.58 1.83
C ARG A 536 -6.76 -22.66 2.40
N ASP A 537 -7.96 -23.16 2.54
CA ASP A 537 -9.11 -22.52 3.16
C ASP A 537 -9.52 -21.17 2.52
N ASP A 538 -9.01 -20.89 1.30
CA ASP A 538 -9.42 -19.75 0.48
C ASP A 538 -10.22 -20.27 -0.74
N PRO A 539 -11.54 -20.09 -0.79
CA PRO A 539 -12.35 -20.57 -1.89
C PRO A 539 -11.94 -19.92 -3.23
N TYR A 540 -11.43 -20.73 -4.13
CA TYR A 540 -10.99 -20.29 -5.44
C TYR A 540 -12.15 -20.30 -6.45
N ARG A 541 -12.42 -19.14 -7.03
CA ARG A 541 -13.53 -18.95 -7.97
C ARG A 541 -13.03 -18.74 -9.39
N LEU A 542 -13.70 -19.39 -10.30
CA LEU A 542 -13.56 -19.26 -11.75
C LEU A 542 -14.90 -18.73 -12.29
N SER A 543 -14.91 -17.54 -12.85
CA SER A 543 -16.10 -16.89 -13.39
C SER A 543 -16.11 -16.97 -14.91
N PHE A 544 -17.19 -17.54 -15.47
CA PHE A 544 -17.35 -17.75 -16.89
C PHE A 544 -18.49 -16.89 -17.42
N ALA A 545 -18.25 -16.10 -18.46
CA ALA A 545 -19.28 -15.36 -19.16
C ALA A 545 -19.73 -16.08 -20.42
N PHE A 546 -20.98 -15.90 -20.79
CA PHE A 546 -21.59 -16.50 -21.96
C PHE A 546 -21.66 -15.47 -23.10
N PRO A 547 -21.65 -15.90 -24.37
CA PRO A 547 -21.85 -14.98 -25.49
C PRO A 547 -23.09 -14.12 -25.28
N ARG A 548 -23.00 -12.85 -25.62
CA ARG A 548 -24.10 -11.90 -25.40
C ARG A 548 -25.42 -12.40 -25.97
N GLY A 549 -26.44 -12.42 -25.15
CA GLY A 549 -27.80 -12.86 -25.53
C GLY A 549 -28.01 -14.37 -25.51
N THR A 550 -27.04 -15.15 -24.98
CA THR A 550 -27.19 -16.59 -24.77
C THR A 550 -27.17 -16.92 -23.28
N ASN A 551 -27.73 -18.08 -22.93
CA ASN A 551 -27.69 -18.63 -21.59
C ASN A 551 -27.15 -20.05 -21.62
N TYR A 552 -26.32 -20.38 -20.65
CA TYR A 552 -25.81 -21.70 -20.36
C TYR A 552 -25.92 -22.01 -18.87
N VAL A 553 -25.79 -23.25 -18.52
CA VAL A 553 -25.65 -23.73 -17.13
C VAL A 553 -24.47 -24.70 -17.04
N ILE A 554 -23.77 -24.67 -15.92
CA ILE A 554 -22.80 -25.70 -15.61
C ILE A 554 -23.56 -27.00 -15.30
N THR A 555 -23.34 -28.03 -16.09
CA THR A 555 -23.95 -29.37 -15.97
C THR A 555 -23.07 -30.36 -15.24
N GLY A 556 -21.76 -30.13 -15.19
CA GLY A 556 -20.80 -30.95 -14.49
C GLY A 556 -19.55 -30.17 -14.14
N ALA A 557 -19.03 -30.41 -12.93
CA ALA A 557 -17.74 -29.88 -12.51
C ALA A 557 -17.03 -30.86 -11.59
N VAL A 558 -15.72 -30.97 -11.77
CA VAL A 558 -14.84 -31.80 -10.94
C VAL A 558 -13.57 -31.02 -10.63
N ALA A 559 -13.11 -31.12 -9.38
CA ALA A 559 -11.79 -30.63 -8.98
C ALA A 559 -11.04 -31.74 -8.23
N GLN A 560 -9.75 -31.89 -8.52
CA GLN A 560 -8.93 -32.92 -7.91
C GLN A 560 -7.48 -32.46 -7.69
N ALA A 561 -6.87 -32.95 -6.61
CA ALA A 561 -5.44 -32.80 -6.36
C ALA A 561 -4.82 -34.20 -6.25
N GLY A 562 -4.01 -34.57 -7.25
CA GLY A 562 -3.56 -35.95 -7.42
C GLY A 562 -4.73 -36.92 -7.61
N ARG A 563 -4.95 -37.84 -6.67
CA ARG A 563 -6.08 -38.77 -6.69
C ARG A 563 -7.27 -38.34 -5.81
N GLY A 564 -7.13 -37.25 -5.08
CA GLY A 564 -8.14 -36.76 -4.13
C GLY A 564 -9.13 -35.82 -4.81
N LYS A 565 -10.43 -36.12 -4.76
CA LYS A 565 -11.48 -35.19 -5.17
C LYS A 565 -11.62 -34.06 -4.15
N LEU A 566 -11.84 -32.86 -4.62
CA LEU A 566 -12.08 -31.65 -3.83
C LEU A 566 -13.53 -31.20 -3.95
N PRO A 567 -14.08 -30.57 -2.92
CA PRO A 567 -15.43 -30.00 -2.99
C PRO A 567 -15.48 -28.84 -3.98
N VAL A 568 -16.56 -28.85 -4.80
CA VAL A 568 -16.88 -27.77 -5.71
C VAL A 568 -18.27 -27.25 -5.43
N LYS A 569 -18.47 -25.95 -5.68
CA LYS A 569 -19.79 -25.33 -5.72
C LYS A 569 -20.01 -24.68 -7.07
N ILE A 570 -21.24 -24.75 -7.54
CA ILE A 570 -21.65 -24.20 -8.82
C ILE A 570 -22.71 -23.14 -8.55
N ALA A 571 -22.54 -21.98 -9.17
CA ALA A 571 -23.58 -20.97 -9.25
C ALA A 571 -23.84 -20.63 -10.73
N ASN A 572 -25.08 -20.80 -11.18
CA ASN A 572 -25.52 -20.47 -12.52
C ASN A 572 -26.35 -19.20 -12.46
N HIS A 573 -26.02 -18.27 -13.33
CA HIS A 573 -26.66 -16.94 -13.40
C HIS A 573 -27.04 -16.62 -14.85
N GLN A 574 -27.83 -15.59 -15.04
CA GLN A 574 -28.13 -15.11 -16.39
C GLN A 574 -26.87 -14.51 -17.03
N GLY A 575 -26.43 -15.07 -18.13
CA GLY A 575 -25.28 -14.60 -18.90
C GLY A 575 -23.92 -15.04 -18.36
N TRP A 576 -23.85 -15.73 -17.19
CA TRP A 576 -22.59 -16.19 -16.62
C TRP A 576 -22.75 -17.30 -15.57
N ALA A 577 -21.62 -17.90 -15.19
CA ALA A 577 -21.59 -18.90 -14.11
C ALA A 577 -20.27 -18.90 -13.35
N VAL A 578 -20.29 -19.46 -12.14
CA VAL A 578 -19.13 -19.59 -11.26
C VAL A 578 -18.91 -21.03 -10.87
N LEU A 579 -17.67 -21.47 -10.96
CA LEU A 579 -17.17 -22.66 -10.31
C LEU A 579 -16.31 -22.24 -9.11
N GLU A 580 -16.70 -22.62 -7.91
CA GLU A 580 -15.91 -22.42 -6.69
C GLU A 580 -15.28 -23.75 -6.25
N ILE A 581 -13.97 -23.72 -5.97
CA ILE A 581 -13.18 -24.88 -5.53
C ILE A 581 -12.64 -24.60 -4.15
N ALA A 582 -12.89 -25.49 -3.19
CA ALA A 582 -12.33 -25.40 -1.84
C ALA A 582 -11.24 -26.46 -1.65
N SER A 583 -10.09 -26.05 -1.11
CA SER A 583 -8.99 -26.95 -0.80
C SER A 583 -8.57 -26.84 0.68
N PRO A 584 -8.40 -27.96 1.40
CA PRO A 584 -7.89 -27.96 2.77
C PRO A 584 -6.36 -27.79 2.83
N LYS A 585 -5.70 -27.64 1.69
CA LYS A 585 -4.25 -27.48 1.57
C LYS A 585 -3.94 -26.52 0.43
N THR A 586 -2.84 -25.81 0.54
CA THR A 586 -2.23 -25.07 -0.56
C THR A 586 -1.59 -26.06 -1.53
N GLN A 587 -2.10 -26.15 -2.76
CA GLN A 587 -1.66 -27.14 -3.75
C GLN A 587 -2.19 -26.82 -5.14
N ASP A 588 -1.60 -27.50 -6.13
CA ASP A 588 -2.11 -27.48 -7.51
C ASP A 588 -3.34 -28.38 -7.63
N VAL A 589 -4.37 -27.85 -8.28
CA VAL A 589 -5.67 -28.49 -8.44
C VAL A 589 -6.01 -28.54 -9.92
N ASP A 590 -6.22 -29.74 -10.43
CA ASP A 590 -6.79 -29.94 -11.76
C ASP A 590 -8.33 -29.86 -11.66
N TRP A 591 -8.93 -29.11 -12.57
CA TRP A 591 -10.38 -28.93 -12.59
C TRP A 591 -10.94 -29.04 -14.02
N GLU A 592 -12.18 -29.51 -14.10
CA GLU A 592 -12.96 -29.60 -15.31
C GLU A 592 -14.34 -29.04 -15.06
N VAL A 593 -14.91 -28.35 -16.07
CA VAL A 593 -16.26 -27.82 -16.04
C VAL A 593 -16.90 -27.96 -17.43
N GLU A 594 -18.16 -28.43 -17.45
CA GLU A 594 -18.95 -28.63 -18.65
C GLU A 594 -20.20 -27.76 -18.60
N PHE A 595 -20.55 -27.18 -19.75
CA PHE A 595 -21.70 -26.33 -19.90
C PHE A 595 -22.68 -26.94 -20.94
N ALA A 596 -23.96 -26.62 -20.73
CA ALA A 596 -24.99 -26.85 -21.74
C ALA A 596 -25.85 -25.59 -21.93
N PRO A 597 -26.36 -25.36 -23.16
CA PRO A 597 -27.31 -24.30 -23.40
C PRO A 597 -28.52 -24.42 -22.46
N ALA A 598 -29.00 -23.31 -21.96
CA ALA A 598 -30.21 -23.22 -21.19
C ALA A 598 -31.23 -22.37 -21.97
N ASP A 599 -32.50 -22.73 -21.88
CA ASP A 599 -33.56 -21.87 -22.39
C ASP A 599 -33.51 -20.50 -21.72
N SER A 600 -34.13 -19.49 -22.32
CA SER A 600 -34.21 -18.12 -21.79
C SER A 600 -34.97 -18.09 -20.45
N TYR A 601 -34.42 -18.73 -19.45
CA TYR A 601 -34.98 -18.91 -18.15
C TYR A 601 -34.52 -17.77 -17.24
N HIS A 602 -35.47 -17.05 -16.69
CA HIS A 602 -35.17 -16.16 -15.57
C HIS A 602 -34.79 -17.02 -14.38
N PHE A 603 -33.52 -17.05 -14.04
CA PHE A 603 -33.09 -17.69 -12.80
C PHE A 603 -33.75 -16.94 -11.64
N PRO A 604 -34.61 -17.60 -10.84
CA PRO A 604 -35.24 -16.92 -9.72
C PRO A 604 -34.14 -16.44 -8.77
N PRO A 605 -34.23 -15.21 -8.25
CA PRO A 605 -33.24 -14.71 -7.31
C PRO A 605 -33.29 -15.57 -6.05
N THR A 606 -32.10 -15.92 -5.53
CA THR A 606 -31.96 -16.67 -4.29
C THR A 606 -31.67 -15.74 -3.13
N ALA A 607 -32.09 -16.11 -1.92
CA ALA A 607 -31.82 -15.33 -0.72
C ALA A 607 -30.30 -15.20 -0.49
N PRO A 608 -29.78 -14.03 -0.09
CA PRO A 608 -28.39 -13.90 0.32
C PRO A 608 -28.01 -14.84 1.46
N GLU A 609 -26.85 -15.45 1.37
CA GLU A 609 -26.31 -16.35 2.40
C GLU A 609 -25.25 -15.63 3.25
N HIS A 610 -24.99 -16.16 4.44
CA HIS A 610 -23.93 -15.69 5.33
C HIS A 610 -24.00 -14.20 5.69
N LEU A 611 -25.23 -13.70 5.95
CA LEU A 611 -25.39 -12.36 6.48
C LEU A 611 -24.71 -12.24 7.84
N PHE A 612 -23.78 -11.33 7.96
CA PHE A 612 -23.08 -11.02 9.20
C PHE A 612 -22.90 -9.51 9.37
N VAL A 613 -22.69 -9.11 10.61
CA VAL A 613 -22.63 -7.72 11.03
C VAL A 613 -21.20 -7.38 11.44
N ARG A 614 -20.69 -6.28 10.93
CA ARG A 614 -19.41 -5.69 11.36
C ARG A 614 -19.66 -4.28 11.85
N ARG A 615 -18.98 -3.90 12.91
CA ARG A 615 -19.01 -2.53 13.38
C ARG A 615 -18.22 -1.62 12.43
N ILE A 616 -18.78 -0.45 12.14
CA ILE A 616 -18.12 0.66 11.43
C ILE A 616 -18.22 1.92 12.30
N GLY A 617 -17.14 2.35 12.91
CA GLY A 617 -17.22 3.41 13.91
C GLY A 617 -17.96 2.95 15.18
N LEU A 618 -18.45 3.88 15.97
CA LEU A 618 -19.22 3.60 17.19
C LEU A 618 -20.75 3.62 16.96
N ASP A 619 -21.19 4.29 15.91
CA ASP A 619 -22.60 4.62 15.62
C ASP A 619 -23.25 3.72 14.58
N GLY A 620 -22.51 2.77 14.04
CA GLY A 620 -23.03 2.01 12.95
C GLY A 620 -22.37 0.67 12.74
N VAL A 621 -22.97 -0.07 11.84
CA VAL A 621 -22.54 -1.37 11.40
C VAL A 621 -22.49 -1.41 9.88
N SER A 622 -21.65 -2.28 9.34
CA SER A 622 -21.74 -2.76 7.98
C SER A 622 -22.39 -4.13 8.02
N LEU A 623 -23.50 -4.28 7.35
CA LEU A 623 -24.06 -5.56 7.01
C LEU A 623 -23.30 -6.08 5.81
N ASN A 624 -22.85 -7.32 5.88
CA ASN A 624 -22.11 -7.96 4.81
C ASN A 624 -22.72 -9.36 4.62
N TRP A 625 -22.78 -9.79 3.38
CA TRP A 625 -23.30 -11.11 3.04
C TRP A 625 -22.53 -11.71 1.89
N ARG A 626 -22.79 -12.98 1.62
CA ARG A 626 -22.21 -13.62 0.48
C ARG A 626 -22.78 -13.02 -0.79
N GLU A 627 -21.91 -12.56 -1.67
CA GLU A 627 -22.26 -11.95 -2.91
C GLU A 627 -23.05 -12.89 -3.80
N GLN A 628 -24.10 -12.36 -4.42
CA GLN A 628 -24.90 -13.05 -5.43
C GLN A 628 -24.58 -12.44 -6.79
N TYR A 629 -24.17 -13.26 -7.70
CA TYR A 629 -23.41 -12.86 -8.87
C TYR A 629 -24.22 -12.34 -10.06
N TYR A 630 -25.44 -11.89 -9.98
CA TYR A 630 -26.21 -11.53 -11.20
C TYR A 630 -27.25 -10.45 -10.96
N LEU A 631 -26.84 -9.41 -10.33
CA LEU A 631 -27.81 -8.46 -9.83
C LEU A 631 -27.79 -7.17 -10.63
N ASN A 632 -28.67 -7.08 -11.62
CA ASN A 632 -28.96 -5.78 -12.20
C ASN A 632 -29.89 -4.94 -11.29
N GLY A 633 -30.59 -5.58 -10.35
CA GLY A 633 -31.45 -4.92 -9.36
C GLY A 633 -30.82 -4.74 -7.97
N GLY A 634 -29.66 -5.38 -7.68
CA GLY A 634 -28.96 -5.27 -6.40
C GLY A 634 -29.64 -5.99 -5.24
N TYR A 635 -29.48 -5.42 -4.06
CA TYR A 635 -30.02 -5.97 -2.81
C TYR A 635 -30.94 -4.98 -2.13
N GLN A 636 -31.95 -5.50 -1.42
CA GLN A 636 -32.73 -4.72 -0.48
C GLN A 636 -32.38 -5.12 0.95
N VAL A 637 -32.15 -4.12 1.79
CA VAL A 637 -31.72 -4.29 3.17
C VAL A 637 -32.82 -3.90 4.13
N TYR A 638 -33.10 -4.79 5.05
CA TYR A 638 -34.16 -4.62 6.04
C TYR A 638 -33.53 -4.59 7.44
N ILE A 639 -33.89 -3.58 8.22
CA ILE A 639 -33.60 -3.48 9.65
C ILE A 639 -34.92 -3.43 10.40
N ASP A 640 -35.02 -4.25 11.44
CA ASP A 640 -36.22 -4.36 12.29
C ASP A 640 -37.54 -4.55 11.50
N GLY A 641 -37.40 -5.33 10.42
CA GLY A 641 -38.50 -5.65 9.51
C GLY A 641 -38.81 -4.59 8.47
N GLN A 642 -38.23 -3.39 8.54
CA GLN A 642 -38.45 -2.29 7.63
C GLN A 642 -37.38 -2.21 6.55
N LEU A 643 -37.77 -1.91 5.31
CA LEU A 643 -36.83 -1.64 4.22
C LEU A 643 -36.06 -0.34 4.53
N LEU A 644 -34.75 -0.48 4.74
CA LEU A 644 -33.89 0.64 5.02
C LEU A 644 -33.31 1.26 3.73
N GLY A 645 -33.00 0.42 2.75
CA GLY A 645 -32.41 0.90 1.49
C GLY A 645 -32.09 -0.21 0.52
N GLN A 646 -31.48 0.20 -0.59
CA GLN A 646 -31.00 -0.68 -1.65
C GLN A 646 -29.52 -0.45 -1.91
N THR A 647 -28.80 -1.48 -2.34
CA THR A 647 -27.39 -1.40 -2.69
C THR A 647 -27.09 -2.39 -3.83
N PRO A 648 -26.21 -2.04 -4.76
CA PRO A 648 -25.67 -3.00 -5.71
C PRO A 648 -24.58 -3.88 -5.10
N GLU A 649 -24.02 -3.51 -3.93
CA GLU A 649 -22.91 -4.21 -3.29
C GLU A 649 -23.39 -5.24 -2.27
N ALA A 650 -22.60 -6.29 -2.05
CA ALA A 650 -22.87 -7.29 -1.01
C ALA A 650 -22.55 -6.78 0.40
N ARG A 651 -22.69 -5.49 0.60
CA ARG A 651 -22.52 -4.78 1.87
C ARG A 651 -23.44 -3.56 1.92
N PHE A 652 -23.82 -3.20 3.12
CA PHE A 652 -24.62 -2.01 3.35
C PHE A 652 -24.25 -1.36 4.69
N PRO A 653 -23.78 -0.12 4.70
CA PRO A 653 -23.51 0.59 5.94
C PRO A 653 -24.82 1.10 6.54
N VAL A 654 -25.02 0.83 7.81
CA VAL A 654 -26.15 1.33 8.61
C VAL A 654 -25.59 2.20 9.72
N ARG A 655 -26.00 3.43 9.78
CA ARG A 655 -25.56 4.41 10.79
C ARG A 655 -26.75 4.93 11.60
N SER A 656 -26.43 5.59 12.69
CA SER A 656 -27.40 6.22 13.59
C SER A 656 -28.42 5.24 14.16
N LEU A 657 -28.00 4.02 14.41
CA LEU A 657 -28.77 3.01 15.13
C LEU A 657 -28.86 3.37 16.61
N ASP A 658 -29.96 3.01 17.23
CA ASP A 658 -30.13 3.15 18.69
C ASP A 658 -29.26 2.13 19.44
N PRO A 659 -28.22 2.56 20.16
CA PRO A 659 -27.31 1.63 20.83
C PRO A 659 -27.94 0.90 22.03
N SER A 660 -29.15 1.29 22.42
CA SER A 660 -29.83 0.72 23.60
C SER A 660 -30.75 -0.48 23.30
N ILE A 661 -30.91 -0.81 22.01
CA ILE A 661 -31.80 -1.90 21.59
C ILE A 661 -31.05 -2.92 20.74
N THR A 662 -31.59 -4.13 20.72
CA THR A 662 -31.15 -5.17 19.80
C THR A 662 -31.84 -4.99 18.47
N HIS A 663 -31.05 -4.94 17.41
CA HIS A 663 -31.55 -4.82 16.04
C HIS A 663 -31.59 -6.16 15.33
N THR A 664 -32.46 -6.28 14.34
CA THR A 664 -32.51 -7.43 13.44
C THR A 664 -32.21 -6.98 12.01
N ALA A 665 -31.45 -7.76 11.28
CA ALA A 665 -31.15 -7.52 9.88
C ALA A 665 -31.57 -8.70 9.00
N ARG A 666 -32.08 -8.36 7.81
CA ARG A 666 -32.32 -9.29 6.71
C ARG A 666 -32.02 -8.63 5.39
N VAL A 667 -31.65 -9.41 4.40
CA VAL A 667 -31.34 -8.93 3.05
C VAL A 667 -32.04 -9.80 2.02
N THR A 668 -32.47 -9.20 0.92
CA THR A 668 -32.97 -9.89 -0.27
C THR A 668 -32.14 -9.52 -1.48
N THR A 669 -32.15 -10.35 -2.50
CA THR A 669 -31.66 -10.01 -3.84
C THR A 669 -32.79 -9.56 -4.72
N VAL A 670 -32.51 -8.70 -5.69
CA VAL A 670 -33.48 -8.24 -6.68
C VAL A 670 -32.94 -8.57 -8.06
N SER A 671 -33.73 -9.24 -8.88
CA SER A 671 -33.37 -9.55 -10.27
C SER A 671 -33.50 -8.31 -11.18
N ASP A 672 -32.98 -8.41 -12.40
CA ASP A 672 -33.14 -7.44 -13.47
C ASP A 672 -34.61 -7.15 -13.84
N SER A 673 -35.47 -8.12 -13.64
CA SER A 673 -36.96 -7.98 -13.80
C SER A 673 -37.67 -7.50 -12.53
N ALA A 674 -36.91 -6.97 -11.56
CA ALA A 674 -37.44 -6.46 -10.29
C ALA A 674 -38.19 -7.50 -9.43
N VAL A 675 -37.86 -8.78 -9.60
CA VAL A 675 -38.37 -9.85 -8.72
C VAL A 675 -37.44 -9.97 -7.51
N GLU A 676 -38.02 -9.88 -6.32
CA GLU A 676 -37.31 -10.00 -5.05
C GLU A 676 -37.21 -11.46 -4.62
N SER A 677 -36.05 -11.84 -4.10
CA SER A 677 -35.83 -13.17 -3.51
C SER A 677 -36.55 -13.36 -2.17
N PRO A 678 -36.61 -14.56 -1.64
CA PRO A 678 -36.87 -14.75 -0.23
C PRO A 678 -35.82 -13.99 0.62
N ARG A 679 -36.21 -13.61 1.83
CA ARG A 679 -35.29 -12.95 2.78
C ARG A 679 -34.23 -13.91 3.26
N SER A 680 -33.02 -13.39 3.52
CA SER A 680 -31.94 -14.11 4.19
C SER A 680 -32.36 -14.63 5.57
N ALA A 681 -31.55 -15.51 6.15
CA ALA A 681 -31.64 -15.78 7.58
C ALA A 681 -31.54 -14.47 8.37
N GLU A 682 -32.25 -14.39 9.49
CA GLU A 682 -32.18 -13.23 10.37
C GLU A 682 -30.86 -13.19 11.14
N THR A 683 -30.28 -12.03 11.21
CA THR A 683 -29.10 -11.77 12.04
C THR A 683 -29.47 -10.70 13.06
N THR A 684 -29.21 -10.99 14.33
CA THR A 684 -29.45 -10.05 15.45
C THR A 684 -28.15 -9.45 15.92
N PHE A 685 -28.16 -8.20 16.33
CA PHE A 685 -26.99 -7.50 16.84
C PHE A 685 -27.39 -6.28 17.68
N ASP A 686 -26.47 -5.84 18.54
CA ASP A 686 -26.54 -4.57 19.24
C ASP A 686 -25.17 -3.88 19.23
N LEU A 687 -25.19 -2.55 19.21
CA LEU A 687 -23.95 -1.77 19.11
C LEU A 687 -23.10 -1.89 20.38
N ALA A 688 -23.75 -2.06 21.54
CA ALA A 688 -23.05 -2.16 22.82
C ALA A 688 -22.23 -3.45 22.88
N THR A 689 -22.77 -4.57 22.44
CA THR A 689 -22.05 -5.87 22.37
C THR A 689 -20.92 -5.82 21.34
N LEU A 690 -21.12 -5.18 20.20
CA LEU A 690 -20.14 -5.06 19.13
C LEU A 690 -19.02 -4.06 19.45
N ALA A 691 -19.25 -3.08 20.35
CA ALA A 691 -18.24 -2.11 20.73
C ALA A 691 -17.16 -2.76 21.62
N PRO A 692 -15.85 -2.49 21.39
CA PRO A 692 -14.81 -3.01 22.25
C PRO A 692 -14.97 -2.47 23.69
N ARG A 693 -14.59 -3.26 24.68
CA ARG A 693 -14.66 -2.85 26.09
C ARG A 693 -13.72 -1.72 26.44
N GLN A 694 -12.62 -1.65 25.78
CA GLN A 694 -11.60 -0.60 25.87
C GLN A 694 -11.20 -0.17 24.47
N LEU A 695 -11.05 1.11 24.27
CA LEU A 695 -10.68 1.69 23.00
C LEU A 695 -9.85 2.95 23.22
N LEU A 696 -8.73 3.07 22.52
CA LEU A 696 -7.97 4.30 22.49
C LEU A 696 -8.66 5.28 21.53
N LEU A 697 -8.76 6.55 21.92
CA LEU A 697 -9.34 7.59 21.04
C LEU A 697 -8.53 7.76 19.74
N THR A 698 -7.26 7.38 19.72
CA THR A 698 -6.43 7.31 18.51
C THR A 698 -6.95 6.30 17.48
N GLN A 699 -7.86 5.42 17.85
CA GLN A 699 -8.50 4.44 16.97
C GLN A 699 -9.87 4.91 16.46
N LEU A 700 -10.30 6.10 16.88
CA LEU A 700 -11.53 6.72 16.42
C LEU A 700 -11.21 7.91 15.52
N GLN A 701 -12.06 8.11 14.53
CA GLN A 701 -12.02 9.32 13.74
C GLN A 701 -12.77 10.42 14.50
N PRO A 702 -12.17 11.60 14.73
CA PRO A 702 -12.89 12.71 15.34
C PRO A 702 -13.97 13.24 14.42
N GLU A 703 -15.06 13.73 14.99
CA GLU A 703 -16.07 14.46 14.23
C GLU A 703 -15.57 15.85 13.80
N GLN A 704 -14.83 16.48 14.66
CA GLN A 704 -14.22 17.78 14.40
C GLN A 704 -12.87 17.87 15.09
N SER A 705 -11.93 18.52 14.43
CA SER A 705 -10.65 18.88 15.03
C SER A 705 -10.29 20.29 14.58
N THR A 706 -10.01 21.18 15.53
CA THR A 706 -9.60 22.56 15.26
C THR A 706 -8.23 22.82 15.85
N GLY A 707 -7.37 23.49 15.12
CA GLY A 707 -6.03 23.85 15.56
C GLY A 707 -5.21 24.48 14.45
N ARG A 708 -3.94 24.79 14.71
CA ARG A 708 -3.04 25.43 13.74
C ARG A 708 -2.73 24.57 12.51
N TRP A 709 -3.08 23.29 12.57
CA TRP A 709 -2.83 22.32 11.54
C TRP A 709 -4.15 21.85 10.91
N GLU A 710 -4.86 22.80 10.27
CA GLU A 710 -5.95 22.43 9.40
C GLU A 710 -5.39 21.55 8.27
N GLY A 711 -5.81 20.29 8.22
CA GLY A 711 -5.46 19.34 7.17
C GLY A 711 -4.49 18.21 7.57
N TYR A 712 -3.99 18.18 8.80
CA TYR A 712 -3.23 17.04 9.30
C TYR A 712 -4.13 16.09 10.08
N GLU A 713 -4.16 14.84 9.67
CA GLU A 713 -4.86 13.79 10.39
C GLU A 713 -4.17 13.49 11.72
N ILE A 714 -4.95 13.08 12.70
CA ILE A 714 -4.48 12.81 14.08
C ILE A 714 -3.28 11.84 14.09
N GLU A 715 -3.17 10.96 13.14
CA GLU A 715 -2.08 9.99 13.03
C GLU A 715 -0.78 10.56 12.45
N GLU A 716 -0.81 11.62 11.66
CA GLU A 716 0.41 12.35 11.28
C GLU A 716 1.10 12.98 12.50
N LEU A 717 0.31 13.41 13.47
CA LEU A 717 0.83 13.89 14.76
C LEU A 717 1.48 12.77 15.60
N LEU A 718 1.10 11.51 15.34
CA LEU A 718 1.69 10.32 16.00
C LEU A 718 2.93 9.80 15.29
N ALA A 719 3.09 10.05 13.97
CA ALA A 719 4.09 9.43 13.14
C ALA A 719 5.50 10.00 13.31
N ASP A 720 5.66 11.30 13.38
CA ASP A 720 6.97 11.95 13.25
C ASP A 720 7.72 12.25 14.54
N ALA A 721 7.06 12.21 15.71
CA ALA A 721 7.74 12.39 16.97
C ALA A 721 7.05 11.57 18.07
N PRO A 722 7.74 10.66 18.72
CA PRO A 722 7.17 9.94 19.84
C PRO A 722 6.77 10.95 20.90
N LEU A 723 5.57 10.75 21.46
CA LEU A 723 5.13 11.52 22.63
C LEU A 723 6.16 11.35 23.72
N SER A 724 6.70 12.44 24.22
CA SER A 724 7.60 12.37 25.35
C SER A 724 7.37 13.51 26.32
N VAL A 725 7.23 13.17 27.60
CA VAL A 725 7.04 14.14 28.69
C VAL A 725 8.01 13.79 29.81
N VAL A 726 8.84 14.75 30.19
CA VAL A 726 9.88 14.58 31.22
C VAL A 726 10.81 13.40 30.95
N GLY A 727 11.26 13.28 29.71
CA GLY A 727 12.16 12.19 29.25
C GLY A 727 11.53 10.82 29.16
N GLN A 728 10.27 10.65 29.52
CA GLN A 728 9.53 9.40 29.36
C GLN A 728 8.79 9.41 28.01
N ARG A 729 9.02 8.37 27.22
CA ARG A 729 8.34 8.15 25.94
C ARG A 729 7.08 7.33 26.13
N TYR A 730 6.06 7.64 25.34
CA TYR A 730 4.77 6.98 25.36
C TYR A 730 4.40 6.46 23.96
N GLU A 731 3.78 5.29 23.91
CA GLU A 731 3.49 4.60 22.66
C GLU A 731 2.17 5.02 22.00
N HIS A 732 1.26 5.58 22.79
CA HIS A 732 -0.07 5.96 22.31
C HIS A 732 -0.46 7.32 22.90
N GLY A 733 -1.01 8.17 22.06
CA GLY A 733 -1.54 9.45 22.49
C GLY A 733 -1.91 10.35 21.35
N LEU A 734 -2.53 11.48 21.69
CA LEU A 734 -2.87 12.53 20.75
C LEU A 734 -1.94 13.71 21.02
N LYS A 735 -1.14 14.04 20.03
CA LYS A 735 -0.30 15.24 20.08
C LYS A 735 -1.11 16.42 19.56
N SER A 736 -1.17 17.47 20.32
CA SER A 736 -1.91 18.68 19.98
C SER A 736 -1.09 19.94 20.26
N PHE A 737 -1.67 21.08 20.03
CA PHE A 737 -1.07 22.37 20.38
C PHE A 737 -2.02 23.15 21.29
N ALA A 738 -1.47 23.98 22.14
CA ALA A 738 -2.29 24.87 22.94
C ALA A 738 -3.21 25.72 22.05
N GLY A 739 -4.51 25.64 22.31
CA GLY A 739 -5.58 26.20 21.48
C GLY A 739 -6.21 25.22 20.51
N SER A 740 -5.94 23.91 20.64
CA SER A 740 -6.61 22.86 19.86
C SER A 740 -7.85 22.31 20.58
N GLU A 741 -8.76 21.81 19.77
CA GLU A 741 -9.98 21.14 20.22
C GLU A 741 -10.27 19.97 19.30
N THR A 742 -10.51 18.78 19.85
CA THR A 742 -10.84 17.59 19.10
C THR A 742 -12.04 16.91 19.73
N GLU A 743 -13.08 16.68 18.94
CA GLU A 743 -14.34 16.11 19.37
C GLU A 743 -14.54 14.70 18.79
N PHE A 744 -14.92 13.77 19.66
CA PHE A 744 -15.23 12.40 19.34
C PHE A 744 -16.68 12.10 19.69
N ASN A 745 -17.41 11.45 18.80
CA ASN A 745 -18.73 10.92 19.09
C ASN A 745 -18.59 9.52 19.71
N LEU A 746 -19.03 9.37 20.95
CA LEU A 746 -18.96 8.11 21.69
C LEU A 746 -20.27 7.35 21.69
N HIS A 747 -21.33 7.98 21.18
CA HIS A 747 -22.69 7.40 21.08
C HIS A 747 -23.22 6.82 22.39
N GLY A 748 -22.75 7.32 23.54
CA GLY A 748 -23.19 6.86 24.85
C GLY A 748 -22.74 5.44 25.25
N LEU A 749 -21.75 4.87 24.56
CA LEU A 749 -21.36 3.48 24.70
C LEU A 749 -20.32 3.20 25.79
N TYR A 750 -19.75 4.23 26.41
CA TYR A 750 -18.65 4.12 27.36
C TYR A 750 -18.95 4.82 28.67
N ASP A 751 -18.31 4.35 29.75
CA ASP A 751 -18.57 4.80 31.10
C ASP A 751 -17.44 5.64 31.67
N THR A 752 -16.20 5.43 31.19
CA THR A 752 -15.01 6.07 31.76
C THR A 752 -14.07 6.52 30.65
N PHE A 753 -13.52 7.70 30.83
CA PHE A 753 -12.38 8.21 30.04
C PHE A 753 -11.16 8.35 30.94
N THR A 754 -10.03 7.82 30.50
CA THR A 754 -8.74 7.94 31.19
C THR A 754 -7.67 8.41 30.23
N ALA A 755 -6.76 9.22 30.72
CA ALA A 755 -5.57 9.67 30.01
C ALA A 755 -4.50 10.14 31.00
N GLN A 756 -3.32 10.50 30.49
CA GLN A 756 -2.42 11.44 31.16
C GLN A 756 -2.20 12.63 30.22
N VAL A 757 -1.92 13.78 30.76
CA VAL A 757 -1.68 14.99 29.96
C VAL A 757 -0.38 15.66 30.39
N GLY A 758 0.33 16.22 29.41
CA GLY A 758 1.61 16.89 29.67
C GLY A 758 2.06 17.78 28.52
N ILE A 759 3.13 18.53 28.73
CA ILE A 759 3.77 19.33 27.69
C ILE A 759 4.90 18.52 27.09
N ASP A 760 4.88 18.35 25.78
CA ASP A 760 5.86 17.52 25.05
C ASP A 760 7.30 18.05 25.18
N ASP A 761 8.25 17.15 25.31
CA ASP A 761 9.68 17.49 25.45
C ASP A 761 10.26 18.19 24.21
N GLY A 762 9.65 18.02 23.03
CA GLY A 762 9.98 18.74 21.80
C GLY A 762 9.54 20.19 21.80
N SER A 763 8.74 20.61 22.79
CA SER A 763 8.26 21.99 22.92
C SER A 763 9.37 22.95 23.34
N ARG A 764 9.13 24.26 23.13
CA ARG A 764 10.01 25.33 23.61
C ARG A 764 10.05 25.35 25.14
N ALA A 765 11.11 25.90 25.69
CA ALA A 765 11.32 25.96 27.15
C ALA A 765 10.21 26.69 27.93
N ASP A 766 9.54 27.64 27.29
CA ASP A 766 8.46 28.47 27.84
C ASP A 766 7.05 27.94 27.53
N ALA A 767 6.96 26.71 26.97
CA ALA A 767 5.71 26.09 26.59
C ALA A 767 4.85 25.75 27.81
N ASP A 768 3.56 26.00 27.69
CA ASP A 768 2.57 25.68 28.69
C ASP A 768 1.19 25.41 28.08
N GLY A 769 0.28 24.87 28.87
CA GLY A 769 -1.08 24.59 28.45
C GLY A 769 -1.99 24.22 29.61
N VAL A 770 -3.29 24.33 29.38
CA VAL A 770 -4.35 23.84 30.28
C VAL A 770 -5.19 22.85 29.50
N PHE A 771 -5.33 21.64 30.00
CA PHE A 771 -6.09 20.57 29.37
C PHE A 771 -7.50 20.52 29.93
N VAL A 772 -8.48 20.35 29.07
CA VAL A 772 -9.90 20.35 29.45
C VAL A 772 -10.61 19.19 28.79
N VAL A 773 -11.40 18.46 29.54
CA VAL A 773 -12.34 17.45 29.02
C VAL A 773 -13.76 18.00 29.09
N VAL A 774 -14.43 17.96 27.96
CA VAL A 774 -15.83 18.40 27.83
C VAL A 774 -16.68 17.21 27.42
N ALA A 775 -17.74 16.92 28.14
CA ALA A 775 -18.70 15.88 27.88
C ALA A 775 -20.07 16.49 27.57
N ASP A 776 -20.61 16.23 26.38
CA ASP A 776 -21.88 16.81 25.90
C ASP A 776 -21.99 18.34 26.12
N GLY A 777 -20.92 19.04 25.78
CA GLY A 777 -20.82 20.49 25.92
C GLY A 777 -20.54 21.02 27.33
N LYS A 778 -20.48 20.14 28.36
CA LYS A 778 -20.19 20.50 29.73
C LYS A 778 -18.74 20.15 30.11
N GLU A 779 -17.98 21.08 30.62
CA GLU A 779 -16.67 20.81 31.18
C GLU A 779 -16.79 19.87 32.38
N VAL A 780 -16.10 18.73 32.33
CA VAL A 780 -16.13 17.70 33.37
C VAL A 780 -14.79 17.50 34.07
N TRP A 781 -13.72 17.99 33.45
CA TRP A 781 -12.39 17.97 34.04
C TRP A 781 -11.51 19.06 33.44
N ARG A 782 -10.61 19.61 34.25
CA ARG A 782 -9.63 20.64 33.89
C ARG A 782 -8.33 20.42 34.64
N SER A 783 -7.19 20.55 33.98
CA SER A 783 -5.88 20.59 34.64
C SER A 783 -5.58 21.96 35.20
N GLU A 784 -4.66 22.04 36.16
CA GLU A 784 -3.89 23.26 36.42
C GLU A 784 -3.06 23.61 35.16
N ARG A 785 -2.46 24.79 35.17
CA ARG A 785 -1.53 25.20 34.11
C ARG A 785 -0.27 24.35 34.16
N LEU A 786 -0.03 23.51 33.18
CA LEU A 786 1.17 22.67 33.03
C LEU A 786 2.21 23.42 32.22
N LYS A 787 3.47 23.27 32.60
CA LYS A 787 4.64 23.81 31.89
C LYS A 787 5.53 22.65 31.41
N LYS A 788 6.39 22.94 30.44
CA LYS A 788 7.43 22.02 30.05
C LYS A 788 8.31 21.64 31.26
N GLY A 789 8.47 20.31 31.46
CA GLY A 789 9.19 19.76 32.61
C GLY A 789 8.30 19.36 33.78
N ASP A 790 7.02 19.72 33.79
CA ASP A 790 6.07 19.21 34.78
C ASP A 790 5.74 17.75 34.49
N LYS A 791 5.56 16.98 35.59
CA LYS A 791 5.14 15.56 35.44
C LYS A 791 3.75 15.46 34.82
N PRO A 792 3.51 14.40 34.02
CA PRO A 792 2.18 14.16 33.47
C PRO A 792 1.11 14.09 34.56
N VAL A 793 -0.06 14.67 34.28
CA VAL A 793 -1.21 14.68 35.18
C VAL A 793 -2.22 13.65 34.68
N ALA A 794 -2.67 12.79 35.60
CA ALA A 794 -3.69 11.79 35.31
C ALA A 794 -5.07 12.42 35.15
N VAL A 795 -5.78 11.94 34.13
CA VAL A 795 -7.19 12.23 33.87
C VAL A 795 -7.99 10.95 34.11
N ASN A 796 -9.05 11.03 34.87
CA ASN A 796 -10.02 9.93 35.05
C ASN A 796 -11.40 10.56 35.25
N VAL A 797 -12.26 10.38 34.29
CA VAL A 797 -13.57 11.03 34.19
C VAL A 797 -14.64 10.02 33.90
N ALA A 798 -15.72 10.06 34.67
CA ALA A 798 -16.93 9.31 34.34
C ALA A 798 -17.64 9.98 33.14
N ILE A 799 -17.92 9.18 32.11
CA ILE A 799 -18.56 9.62 30.87
C ILE A 799 -19.81 8.77 30.54
N ASN A 800 -20.54 8.35 31.56
CA ASN A 800 -21.71 7.50 31.42
C ASN A 800 -22.73 8.10 30.42
N ARG A 801 -23.01 7.38 29.33
CA ARG A 801 -23.92 7.78 28.26
C ARG A 801 -23.58 9.10 27.56
N VAL A 802 -22.34 9.56 27.65
CA VAL A 802 -21.87 10.75 26.95
C VAL A 802 -21.89 10.48 25.44
N GLN A 803 -22.55 11.35 24.70
CA GLN A 803 -22.60 11.29 23.25
C GLN A 803 -21.33 11.83 22.64
N ARG A 804 -20.89 12.99 23.08
CA ARG A 804 -19.72 13.70 22.53
C ARG A 804 -18.69 14.01 23.59
N LEU A 805 -17.47 13.56 23.34
CA LEU A 805 -16.31 13.85 24.19
C LEU A 805 -15.39 14.80 23.45
N THR A 806 -15.14 15.97 24.01
CA THR A 806 -14.22 16.92 23.41
C THR A 806 -12.99 17.09 24.28
N LEU A 807 -11.82 16.91 23.68
CA LEU A 807 -10.52 17.19 24.30
C LEU A 807 -10.04 18.55 23.84
N LYS A 808 -9.80 19.46 24.81
CA LYS A 808 -9.33 20.81 24.51
C LYS A 808 -7.99 21.05 25.19
N THR A 809 -7.12 21.77 24.51
CA THR A 809 -5.90 22.29 25.08
C THR A 809 -5.92 23.83 24.97
N LEU A 810 -6.01 24.51 26.06
CA LEU A 810 -6.14 25.97 26.12
C LEU A 810 -4.76 26.60 26.32
N HIS A 811 -4.57 27.75 25.70
CA HIS A 811 -3.41 28.60 25.95
C HIS A 811 -3.73 29.55 27.08
N PRO A 812 -2.94 29.59 28.16
CA PRO A 812 -3.26 30.40 29.33
C PRO A 812 -2.90 31.90 29.23
N GLY A 813 -2.41 32.42 28.09
CA GLY A 813 -1.98 33.80 27.91
C GLY A 813 -2.33 34.42 26.57
N GLU A 814 -2.22 35.75 26.43
CA GLU A 814 -2.31 36.46 25.17
C GLU A 814 -1.02 36.31 24.37
N GLY A 815 -1.09 35.83 23.16
CA GLY A 815 0.04 35.69 22.24
C GLY A 815 0.00 34.48 21.32
N GLU A 816 1.02 34.32 20.45
CA GLU A 816 1.14 33.22 19.57
C GLU A 816 1.25 31.88 20.28
N ARG A 817 0.58 30.86 19.76
CA ARG A 817 0.54 29.50 20.27
C ARG A 817 1.96 28.92 20.42
N ARG A 818 2.28 28.44 21.62
CA ARG A 818 3.64 28.04 21.99
C ARG A 818 3.64 26.71 22.71
N GLY A 819 3.70 25.61 21.98
CA GLY A 819 4.02 24.33 22.56
C GLY A 819 3.15 23.20 22.05
N GLN A 820 3.79 22.07 21.91
CA GLN A 820 3.14 20.79 21.66
C GLN A 820 2.65 20.26 23.01
N THR A 821 1.48 19.69 23.01
CA THR A 821 0.79 19.19 24.19
C THR A 821 0.30 17.79 23.93
N ASP A 822 0.42 16.90 24.90
CA ASP A 822 0.17 15.49 24.74
C ASP A 822 -1.01 15.02 25.58
N TRP A 823 -1.97 14.37 24.95
CA TRP A 823 -2.93 13.48 25.57
C TRP A 823 -2.37 12.06 25.48
N ILE A 824 -1.80 11.58 26.56
CA ILE A 824 -1.10 10.30 26.61
C ILE A 824 -2.10 9.21 26.93
N ARG A 825 -2.16 8.20 26.09
CA ARG A 825 -3.05 7.05 26.18
C ARG A 825 -4.50 7.44 26.50
N PRO A 826 -5.13 8.27 25.66
CA PRO A 826 -6.54 8.62 25.84
C PRO A 826 -7.42 7.42 25.57
N GLU A 827 -7.92 6.78 26.61
CA GLU A 827 -8.65 5.53 26.56
C GLU A 827 -10.07 5.71 27.10
N ILE A 828 -11.03 5.16 26.39
CA ILE A 828 -12.42 5.02 26.85
C ILE A 828 -12.70 3.56 27.20
N SER A 829 -13.44 3.34 28.27
CA SER A 829 -13.79 2.00 28.74
C SER A 829 -15.21 1.92 29.25
N ARG A 830 -15.78 0.71 29.21
CA ARG A 830 -17.08 0.40 29.82
C ARG A 830 -16.93 -0.69 30.87
N ALA A 831 -17.82 -0.63 31.89
CA ALA A 831 -17.84 -1.61 32.97
C ALA A 831 -18.01 -3.04 32.42
N ARG A 832 -17.59 -4.01 33.20
CA ARG A 832 -17.94 -5.43 32.95
C ARG A 832 -19.43 -5.59 33.27
N ASP A 833 -20.18 -6.17 32.33
CA ASP A 833 -21.54 -6.64 32.59
C ASP A 833 -21.52 -7.69 33.71
#